data_25623ccbe8d220c326621815ee2c5373
#
_entry.id   25623ccbe8d220c326621815ee2c5373
#
_cell.length_a   1.000
_cell.length_b   1.000
_cell.length_c   1.000
_cell.angle_alpha   90.00
_cell.angle_beta   90.00
_cell.angle_gamma   90.00
#
_symmetry.space_group_name_H-M   'P 1'
#
loop_
_entity.id
_entity.type
_entity.pdbx_description
1 polymer ?
#
loop_
_entity_poly.entity_id
_entity_poly.type
_entity_poly.pdbx_seq_one_letter_code
_entity_poly.pdbx_strand_id
1 'polypeptide(L)'
;MTQIKINGVSYDVKEGATILDTINQHDIPHPQICHVPAVDPIETCDTCIVEVNGQLVRSCSTKAVDGMDVYLTSDKAKAAQTEAMDRLLENHLLYCTVCDNNNGNCALHNTAELMEIEHQKYPYKPKVEPHEVDMSHPFYRYDPNQCIACGQCVEVCQNLQVNETLSLDWEAERPRVIWDTGVAINDSSCVSCGQCVTVCPCNALMEKSMLGEAGFMTGLKQDMLDPMIHLIKEVEPGYSGIFAVSEVEAAMRSKRTKKTKTVCTFCGVGCSFEVWTKGRKILKVQPSDGPVNAISTCVKGKFGWDFINSDERITKPLIRKNEEFVESSWDEALDLIASKLGGIQQQYGPGSVGFISSSKITNEENYLIQKMARQLFETNDVDNCSRYCQSPATDGLLRTVGMGGDAGTIQDIAKAGLVIIVGANPAEGHPVLATRVKRAHKLHGQKLIVADIRKHEMAERSDIFMRPKQGTDQVWLMAVTKYMIDQGWHDEAFIRENVLHFSDFTQVLEKYTLDYAQEMTGISKETLIQVAEMIRDADGTCVLWGMGVTQNTGGSYTSAAISNLLLATGNYRRPGAGAYPLRGHNNVQGACDMGTLPNLLPGYQKVTDDEARAKFEKAYGVPIQSQPGRNNMQMLDAIMEGKMKAMYLVGEDMALVDCNANHVDEVLSQLDFFVVQDCFLSRTAQYADVILPAAPSLEKEGTFTNTERRVQRLYQALPTLGESKADWEILQEVARRLGADWHYNHPSDIFDEMASLSPLFSQANYDVLEGWGSFCWGSHDGKDTPLLYEDGFNFPDKKARFALNDWVQPVEFEAQYDCLINNGRMLEHFHEGNLTNKSKGIQSKVPEIFVEVSPELAKERGIADGALLRLVSPYGALKLNALVTDRVQGNELFLPMNSVSKDSAINFLTGPAADVNTSTPAYKQTKVRVEVLKAKGKSPLPRTNPRYKKRHPQNGVEVQRKWNRPGYVHLTTTNERE
;
A
#
# COMPACT_ATOMS: atom_id res chain seq x y z
N MET A 1 25.72 -30.37 4.15
CA MET A 1 25.46 -29.01 4.66
C MET A 1 26.81 -28.33 4.74
N THR A 2 26.92 -27.13 4.21
CA THR A 2 28.15 -26.32 4.30
C THR A 2 28.31 -25.84 5.74
N GLN A 3 29.51 -26.02 6.32
CA GLN A 3 29.81 -25.54 7.67
C GLN A 3 31.05 -24.66 7.65
N ILE A 4 31.00 -23.56 8.41
CA ILE A 4 32.16 -22.71 8.67
C ILE A 4 32.41 -22.60 10.17
N LYS A 5 33.64 -22.31 10.58
CA LYS A 5 33.95 -21.95 11.95
C LYS A 5 34.05 -20.44 12.08
N ILE A 6 33.34 -19.87 13.07
CA ILE A 6 33.47 -18.46 13.44
C ILE A 6 34.02 -18.38 14.86
N ASN A 7 35.21 -17.81 15.01
CA ASN A 7 35.96 -17.77 16.27
C ASN A 7 36.06 -19.15 16.95
N GLY A 8 36.27 -20.24 16.16
CA GLY A 8 36.40 -21.61 16.62
C GLY A 8 35.10 -22.38 16.86
N VAL A 9 33.92 -21.75 16.73
CA VAL A 9 32.60 -22.39 16.85
C VAL A 9 32.04 -22.70 15.46
N SER A 10 31.54 -23.93 15.24
CA SER A 10 30.98 -24.38 13.96
C SER A 10 29.53 -23.90 13.78
N TYR A 11 29.22 -23.38 12.59
CA TYR A 11 27.89 -22.90 12.21
C TYR A 11 27.48 -23.49 10.87
N ASP A 12 26.20 -23.84 10.73
CA ASP A 12 25.62 -24.26 9.47
C ASP A 12 25.35 -23.02 8.55
N VAL A 13 25.65 -23.17 7.28
CA VAL A 13 25.55 -22.13 6.27
C VAL A 13 24.42 -22.44 5.29
N LYS A 14 23.55 -21.49 5.03
CA LYS A 14 22.58 -21.58 3.93
C LYS A 14 23.30 -21.51 2.60
N GLU A 15 22.82 -22.25 1.60
CA GLU A 15 23.38 -22.25 0.26
C GLU A 15 23.46 -20.83 -0.33
N GLY A 16 24.64 -20.44 -0.81
CA GLY A 16 24.89 -19.14 -1.42
C GLY A 16 25.04 -17.95 -0.46
N ALA A 17 24.91 -18.18 0.87
CA ALA A 17 25.06 -17.12 1.87
C ALA A 17 26.51 -16.59 1.94
N THR A 18 26.65 -15.32 2.27
CA THR A 18 27.94 -14.71 2.62
C THR A 18 28.35 -15.04 4.07
N ILE A 19 29.59 -14.73 4.40
CA ILE A 19 30.05 -14.85 5.81
C ILE A 19 29.18 -13.93 6.71
N LEU A 20 28.86 -12.71 6.25
CA LEU A 20 28.05 -11.77 7.02
C LEU A 20 26.60 -12.27 7.19
N ASP A 21 26.00 -12.89 6.16
CA ASP A 21 24.66 -13.49 6.27
C ASP A 21 24.64 -14.57 7.36
N THR A 22 25.71 -15.38 7.45
CA THR A 22 25.83 -16.40 8.49
C THR A 22 26.02 -15.79 9.89
N ILE A 23 26.83 -14.73 10.01
CA ILE A 23 27.01 -13.95 11.24
C ILE A 23 25.66 -13.40 11.72
N ASN A 24 24.89 -12.78 10.82
CA ASN A 24 23.58 -12.18 11.13
C ASN A 24 22.52 -13.26 11.45
N GLN A 25 22.56 -14.41 10.76
CA GLN A 25 21.64 -15.53 11.03
C GLN A 25 21.75 -16.07 12.46
N HIS A 26 22.94 -15.96 13.05
CA HIS A 26 23.23 -16.46 14.40
C HIS A 26 23.38 -15.34 15.44
N ASP A 27 22.90 -14.12 15.12
CA ASP A 27 22.90 -12.95 16.01
C ASP A 27 24.28 -12.62 16.61
N ILE A 28 25.37 -12.89 15.86
CA ILE A 28 26.72 -12.60 16.31
C ILE A 28 27.03 -11.10 16.10
N PRO A 29 27.36 -10.32 17.14
CA PRO A 29 27.69 -8.90 16.99
C PRO A 29 28.88 -8.69 16.06
N HIS A 30 28.72 -7.87 15.00
CA HIS A 30 29.77 -7.61 14.04
C HIS A 30 29.56 -6.25 13.34
N PRO A 31 30.63 -5.43 13.14
CA PRO A 31 30.52 -4.15 12.45
C PRO A 31 30.07 -4.30 10.99
N GLN A 32 29.06 -3.52 10.52
CA GLN A 32 28.49 -3.68 9.18
C GLN A 32 27.79 -2.40 8.66
N ILE A 33 28.45 -1.24 8.75
CA ILE A 33 27.81 0.07 8.53
C ILE A 33 27.14 0.24 7.16
N CYS A 34 27.73 -0.22 6.06
CA CYS A 34 27.12 -0.05 4.73
C CYS A 34 26.23 -1.22 4.30
N HIS A 35 26.00 -2.22 5.16
CA HIS A 35 25.21 -3.40 4.83
C HIS A 35 23.71 -3.09 4.87
N VAL A 36 22.98 -3.52 3.82
CA VAL A 36 21.52 -3.51 3.75
C VAL A 36 21.09 -4.88 3.23
N PRO A 37 20.43 -5.73 4.05
CA PRO A 37 20.11 -7.12 3.66
C PRO A 37 19.26 -7.25 2.38
N ALA A 38 18.52 -6.21 2.01
CA ALA A 38 17.59 -6.21 0.88
C ALA A 38 18.25 -5.91 -0.48
N VAL A 39 19.53 -5.55 -0.52
CA VAL A 39 20.28 -5.22 -1.73
C VAL A 39 21.65 -5.93 -1.75
N ASP A 40 22.29 -5.95 -2.91
CA ASP A 40 23.64 -6.51 -3.04
C ASP A 40 24.66 -5.77 -2.14
N PRO A 41 25.77 -6.42 -1.74
CA PRO A 41 26.82 -5.79 -0.93
C PRO A 41 27.35 -4.50 -1.54
N ILE A 42 27.34 -3.42 -0.75
CA ILE A 42 27.75 -2.05 -1.20
C ILE A 42 29.27 -1.88 -1.17
N GLU A 43 29.96 -2.54 -0.24
CA GLU A 43 31.41 -2.62 -0.12
C GLU A 43 32.14 -1.26 0.04
N THR A 44 31.54 -0.29 0.73
CA THR A 44 32.09 1.07 0.83
C THR A 44 32.71 1.41 2.19
N CYS A 45 32.36 0.68 3.26
CA CYS A 45 32.76 1.08 4.62
C CYS A 45 33.95 0.32 5.19
N ASP A 46 34.23 -0.91 4.74
CA ASP A 46 35.28 -1.83 5.23
C ASP A 46 35.18 -2.22 6.71
N THR A 47 34.12 -1.82 7.42
CA THR A 47 33.98 -2.17 8.85
C THR A 47 33.70 -3.65 9.09
N CYS A 48 33.22 -4.37 8.07
CA CYS A 48 32.88 -5.79 8.15
C CYS A 48 34.07 -6.74 7.83
N ILE A 49 35.29 -6.24 7.80
CA ILE A 49 36.48 -7.05 7.50
C ILE A 49 36.69 -8.13 8.57
N VAL A 50 36.99 -9.35 8.12
CA VAL A 50 37.30 -10.52 8.94
C VAL A 50 38.58 -11.21 8.43
N GLU A 51 39.22 -12.00 9.24
CA GLU A 51 40.34 -12.86 8.81
C GLU A 51 39.80 -14.26 8.48
N VAL A 52 40.09 -14.74 7.26
CA VAL A 52 39.76 -16.10 6.80
C VAL A 52 41.03 -16.77 6.34
N ASN A 53 41.39 -17.87 6.97
CA ASN A 53 42.58 -18.64 6.61
C ASN A 53 43.88 -17.77 6.52
N GLY A 54 43.99 -16.76 7.38
CA GLY A 54 45.15 -15.84 7.45
C GLY A 54 45.08 -14.61 6.54
N GLN A 55 44.03 -14.46 5.72
CA GLN A 55 43.81 -13.36 4.82
C GLN A 55 42.63 -12.48 5.29
N LEU A 56 42.74 -11.16 5.07
CA LEU A 56 41.64 -10.22 5.34
C LEU A 56 40.65 -10.20 4.17
N VAL A 57 39.37 -10.39 4.47
CA VAL A 57 38.28 -10.31 3.47
C VAL A 57 37.10 -9.52 4.01
N ARG A 58 36.24 -8.98 3.11
CA ARG A 58 34.96 -8.38 3.48
C ARG A 58 33.93 -9.47 3.72
N SER A 59 33.41 -9.60 4.93
CA SER A 59 32.40 -10.62 5.23
C SER A 59 31.09 -10.41 4.45
N CYS A 60 30.74 -9.16 4.09
CA CYS A 60 29.51 -8.83 3.36
C CYS A 60 29.44 -9.35 1.91
N SER A 61 30.61 -9.52 1.25
CA SER A 61 30.69 -9.95 -0.16
C SER A 61 31.38 -11.31 -0.35
N THR A 62 32.01 -11.85 0.68
CA THR A 62 32.68 -13.16 0.61
C THR A 62 31.68 -14.27 0.91
N LYS A 63 31.45 -15.16 -0.06
CA LYS A 63 30.60 -16.35 0.13
C LYS A 63 31.22 -17.30 1.12
N ALA A 64 30.39 -17.82 2.02
CA ALA A 64 30.81 -18.84 2.97
C ALA A 64 30.94 -20.20 2.28
N VAL A 65 32.13 -20.82 2.41
CA VAL A 65 32.48 -22.11 1.78
C VAL A 65 32.85 -23.10 2.88
N ASP A 66 32.54 -24.36 2.66
CA ASP A 66 32.77 -25.42 3.62
C ASP A 66 34.24 -25.49 4.12
N GLY A 67 34.38 -25.60 5.43
CA GLY A 67 35.70 -25.68 6.08
C GLY A 67 36.44 -24.35 6.26
N MET A 68 35.81 -23.19 5.98
CA MET A 68 36.37 -21.87 6.30
C MET A 68 36.55 -21.70 7.82
N ASP A 69 37.69 -21.14 8.22
CA ASP A 69 37.98 -20.71 9.60
C ASP A 69 38.01 -19.17 9.62
N VAL A 70 37.00 -18.57 10.25
CA VAL A 70 36.72 -17.14 10.23
C VAL A 70 36.98 -16.55 11.62
N TYR A 71 37.83 -15.57 11.69
CA TYR A 71 38.15 -14.84 12.92
C TYR A 71 37.64 -13.39 12.81
N LEU A 72 36.65 -13.03 13.61
CA LEU A 72 35.99 -11.70 13.63
C LEU A 72 36.87 -10.66 14.34
N THR A 73 37.66 -11.11 15.32
CA THR A 73 38.36 -10.25 16.29
C THR A 73 39.86 -10.57 16.40
N SER A 74 40.48 -11.17 15.36
CA SER A 74 41.93 -11.26 15.31
C SER A 74 42.58 -9.89 15.31
N ASP A 75 43.84 -9.77 15.75
CA ASP A 75 44.57 -8.50 15.79
C ASP A 75 44.56 -7.80 14.41
N LYS A 76 44.70 -8.56 13.32
CA LYS A 76 44.64 -8.06 11.96
C LYS A 76 43.25 -7.53 11.59
N ALA A 77 42.19 -8.28 11.92
CA ALA A 77 40.83 -7.92 11.64
C ALA A 77 40.43 -6.67 12.46
N LYS A 78 40.72 -6.66 13.76
CA LYS A 78 40.47 -5.49 14.62
C LYS A 78 41.20 -4.24 14.11
N ALA A 79 42.48 -4.34 13.76
CA ALA A 79 43.24 -3.21 13.22
C ALA A 79 42.62 -2.65 11.93
N ALA A 80 42.20 -3.52 11.00
CA ALA A 80 41.55 -3.12 9.75
C ALA A 80 40.17 -2.48 9.97
N GLN A 81 39.35 -3.04 10.87
CA GLN A 81 38.05 -2.50 11.25
C GLN A 81 38.19 -1.11 11.90
N THR A 82 39.13 -0.96 12.85
CA THR A 82 39.41 0.32 13.53
C THR A 82 39.84 1.38 12.52
N GLU A 83 40.79 1.06 11.63
CA GLU A 83 41.24 1.96 10.57
C GLU A 83 40.06 2.38 9.64
N ALA A 84 39.17 1.44 9.30
CA ALA A 84 37.97 1.73 8.51
C ALA A 84 37.02 2.68 9.25
N MET A 85 36.80 2.45 10.55
CA MET A 85 35.93 3.28 11.37
C MET A 85 36.53 4.67 11.59
N ASP A 86 37.80 4.79 11.88
CA ASP A 86 38.49 6.09 12.01
C ASP A 86 38.33 6.97 10.77
N ARG A 87 38.45 6.38 9.57
CA ARG A 87 38.19 7.09 8.31
C ARG A 87 36.75 7.56 8.13
N LEU A 88 35.79 6.78 8.56
CA LEU A 88 34.38 7.20 8.54
C LEU A 88 34.14 8.38 9.49
N LEU A 89 34.73 8.31 10.68
CA LEU A 89 34.59 9.33 11.73
C LEU A 89 35.32 10.64 11.39
N GLU A 90 36.38 10.59 10.60
CA GLU A 90 37.05 11.81 10.07
C GLU A 90 36.07 12.72 9.29
N ASN A 91 35.05 12.14 8.69
CA ASN A 91 34.08 12.84 7.86
C ASN A 91 32.73 13.11 8.55
N HIS A 92 32.55 12.75 9.81
CA HIS A 92 31.33 12.94 10.55
C HIS A 92 31.49 13.94 11.71
N LEU A 93 30.56 14.87 11.86
CA LEU A 93 30.54 15.77 13.00
C LEU A 93 30.10 15.04 14.26
N LEU A 94 30.98 15.06 15.27
CA LEU A 94 30.74 14.36 16.53
C LEU A 94 30.06 15.27 17.55
N TYR A 95 28.75 15.41 17.46
CA TYR A 95 27.92 16.03 18.49
C TYR A 95 26.82 15.08 18.97
N CYS A 96 27.17 13.82 19.21
CA CYS A 96 26.24 12.71 19.52
C CYS A 96 25.31 13.04 20.69
N THR A 97 25.80 13.73 21.72
CA THR A 97 25.02 14.13 22.91
C THR A 97 23.82 15.01 22.54
N VAL A 98 23.96 15.87 21.51
CA VAL A 98 22.92 16.81 21.05
C VAL A 98 22.35 16.44 19.69
N CYS A 99 22.65 15.25 19.21
CA CYS A 99 22.15 14.74 17.95
C CYS A 99 20.74 14.21 18.08
N ASP A 100 19.80 14.73 17.30
CA ASP A 100 18.41 14.30 17.30
C ASP A 100 18.22 12.84 16.87
N ASN A 101 19.13 12.29 16.08
CA ASN A 101 19.06 10.87 15.67
C ASN A 101 19.58 9.92 16.77
N ASN A 102 20.17 10.41 17.83
CA ASN A 102 20.74 9.58 18.90
C ASN A 102 19.66 9.15 19.93
N ASN A 103 18.82 8.19 19.54
CA ASN A 103 17.81 7.54 20.38
C ASN A 103 18.13 6.06 20.60
N GLY A 104 19.42 5.70 20.62
CA GLY A 104 19.88 4.32 20.72
C GLY A 104 19.86 3.55 19.39
N ASN A 105 19.60 4.21 18.26
CA ASN A 105 19.47 3.59 16.94
C ASN A 105 20.38 4.18 15.86
N CYS A 106 21.38 4.97 16.23
CA CYS A 106 22.41 5.44 15.31
C CYS A 106 23.42 4.33 15.04
N ALA A 107 23.39 3.73 13.86
CA ALA A 107 24.28 2.62 13.51
C ALA A 107 25.74 2.99 13.56
N LEU A 108 26.10 4.23 13.20
CA LEU A 108 27.50 4.72 13.27
C LEU A 108 27.96 4.79 14.72
N HIS A 109 27.16 5.34 15.63
CA HIS A 109 27.46 5.44 17.05
C HIS A 109 27.55 4.04 17.69
N ASN A 110 26.55 3.20 17.49
CA ASN A 110 26.50 1.85 18.09
C ASN A 110 27.64 0.96 17.56
N THR A 111 28.06 1.15 16.30
CA THR A 111 29.22 0.41 15.75
C THR A 111 30.52 0.88 16.37
N ALA A 112 30.71 2.18 16.60
CA ALA A 112 31.90 2.68 17.27
C ALA A 112 32.01 2.15 18.71
N GLU A 113 30.90 2.07 19.42
CA GLU A 113 30.83 1.47 20.75
C GLU A 113 31.13 -0.03 20.72
N LEU A 114 30.50 -0.80 19.80
CA LEU A 114 30.78 -2.23 19.60
C LEU A 114 32.28 -2.52 19.35
N MET A 115 32.97 -1.58 18.69
CA MET A 115 34.38 -1.71 18.34
C MET A 115 35.31 -1.16 19.43
N GLU A 116 34.78 -0.69 20.56
CA GLU A 116 35.56 -0.12 21.67
C GLU A 116 36.51 0.99 21.20
N ILE A 117 36.01 1.92 20.35
CA ILE A 117 36.79 3.04 19.83
C ILE A 117 36.95 4.08 20.94
N GLU A 118 38.12 4.09 21.60
CA GLU A 118 38.46 5.03 22.68
C GLU A 118 39.04 6.35 22.17
N HIS A 119 39.80 6.29 21.05
CA HIS A 119 40.54 7.45 20.52
C HIS A 119 40.43 7.53 19.00
N GLN A 120 40.19 8.73 18.47
CA GLN A 120 40.20 9.00 17.05
C GLN A 120 41.62 9.09 16.53
N LYS A 121 42.00 8.27 15.54
CA LYS A 121 43.30 8.28 14.91
C LYS A 121 43.54 9.54 14.04
N TYR A 122 42.52 9.91 13.27
CA TYR A 122 42.56 11.06 12.39
C TYR A 122 41.89 12.26 13.05
N PRO A 123 42.53 13.41 13.15
CA PRO A 123 41.91 14.62 13.67
C PRO A 123 40.74 15.00 12.75
N TYR A 124 39.65 15.42 13.36
CA TYR A 124 38.51 15.96 12.63
C TYR A 124 38.97 17.12 11.73
N LYS A 125 38.69 17.04 10.43
CA LYS A 125 38.92 18.12 9.50
C LYS A 125 37.73 19.06 9.48
N PRO A 126 37.82 20.30 9.97
CA PRO A 126 36.79 21.30 9.78
C PRO A 126 36.50 21.43 8.28
N LYS A 127 35.25 21.47 7.90
CA LYS A 127 34.86 21.72 6.53
C LYS A 127 35.23 23.14 6.16
N VAL A 128 35.99 23.29 5.11
CA VAL A 128 36.44 24.61 4.62
C VAL A 128 35.22 25.43 4.19
N GLU A 129 34.22 24.78 3.58
CA GLU A 129 32.90 25.34 3.27
C GLU A 129 31.83 24.33 3.62
N PRO A 130 31.07 24.54 4.69
CA PRO A 130 29.94 23.66 5.01
C PRO A 130 28.84 23.79 3.95
N HIS A 131 28.35 22.66 3.45
CA HIS A 131 27.19 22.67 2.57
C HIS A 131 25.94 23.10 3.33
N GLU A 132 25.04 23.80 2.66
CA GLU A 132 23.72 24.09 3.22
C GLU A 132 22.93 22.83 3.45
N VAL A 133 22.20 22.79 4.57
CA VAL A 133 21.28 21.71 4.88
C VAL A 133 20.03 21.86 4.01
N ASP A 134 19.68 20.83 3.22
CA ASP A 134 18.46 20.86 2.43
C ASP A 134 17.25 20.56 3.31
N MET A 135 16.47 21.61 3.58
CA MET A 135 15.21 21.59 4.32
C MET A 135 13.99 21.70 3.39
N SER A 136 14.14 21.61 2.07
CA SER A 136 13.07 21.83 1.09
C SER A 136 11.97 20.78 1.17
N HIS A 137 12.31 19.49 1.43
CA HIS A 137 11.36 18.41 1.49
C HIS A 137 10.42 18.51 2.73
N PRO A 138 9.10 18.30 2.60
CA PRO A 138 8.18 18.50 3.72
C PRO A 138 8.40 17.56 4.92
N PHE A 139 8.93 16.35 4.72
CA PHE A 139 8.99 15.32 5.75
C PHE A 139 10.37 15.03 6.32
N TYR A 140 11.45 15.24 5.57
CA TYR A 140 12.82 14.96 6.02
C TYR A 140 13.80 15.99 5.52
N ARG A 141 14.95 16.04 6.14
CA ARG A 141 16.08 16.89 5.76
C ARG A 141 17.25 16.07 5.26
N TYR A 142 18.14 16.71 4.52
CA TYR A 142 19.47 16.20 4.23
C TYR A 142 20.54 17.16 4.67
N ASP A 143 21.43 16.70 5.54
CA ASP A 143 22.61 17.40 5.98
C ASP A 143 23.87 16.76 5.35
N PRO A 144 24.43 17.34 4.28
CA PRO A 144 25.61 16.79 3.63
C PRO A 144 26.82 16.77 4.57
N ASN A 145 26.82 17.61 5.60
CA ASN A 145 27.88 17.70 6.57
C ASN A 145 27.96 16.50 7.52
N GLN A 146 26.88 15.76 7.67
CA GLN A 146 26.83 14.52 8.44
C GLN A 146 27.03 13.26 7.58
N CYS A 147 27.07 13.41 6.26
CA CYS A 147 27.13 12.30 5.34
C CYS A 147 28.51 11.60 5.36
N ILE A 148 28.52 10.30 5.64
CA ILE A 148 29.72 9.44 5.55
C ILE A 148 29.88 8.81 4.17
N ALA A 149 29.06 9.17 3.21
CA ALA A 149 29.04 8.65 1.83
C ALA A 149 29.06 7.10 1.74
N CYS A 150 28.34 6.41 2.62
CA CYS A 150 28.28 4.93 2.65
C CYS A 150 27.52 4.30 1.48
N GLY A 151 26.74 5.09 0.71
CA GLY A 151 26.02 4.63 -0.47
C GLY A 151 24.67 3.94 -0.21
N GLN A 152 24.29 3.58 1.03
CA GLN A 152 23.06 2.85 1.31
C GLN A 152 21.81 3.52 0.72
N CYS A 153 21.66 4.84 0.91
CA CYS A 153 20.52 5.60 0.40
C CYS A 153 20.42 5.60 -1.13
N VAL A 154 21.57 5.61 -1.81
CA VAL A 154 21.63 5.51 -3.27
C VAL A 154 21.25 4.12 -3.72
N GLU A 155 21.82 3.07 -3.11
CA GLU A 155 21.54 1.68 -3.47
C GLU A 155 20.06 1.32 -3.31
N VAL A 156 19.45 1.69 -2.18
CA VAL A 156 18.00 1.40 -2.01
C VAL A 156 17.12 2.23 -2.95
N CYS A 157 17.53 3.43 -3.35
CA CYS A 157 16.81 4.23 -4.34
C CYS A 157 16.91 3.63 -5.75
N GLN A 158 18.10 3.13 -6.11
CA GLN A 158 18.42 2.56 -7.43
C GLN A 158 17.87 1.15 -7.60
N ASN A 159 18.03 0.27 -6.61
CA ASN A 159 17.85 -1.17 -6.77
C ASN A 159 16.76 -1.79 -5.87
N LEU A 160 16.22 -1.07 -4.88
CA LEU A 160 15.08 -1.52 -4.10
C LEU A 160 13.79 -0.79 -4.50
N GLN A 161 13.78 0.54 -4.42
CA GLN A 161 12.64 1.36 -4.85
C GLN A 161 12.54 1.45 -6.38
N VAL A 162 13.68 1.36 -7.07
CA VAL A 162 13.81 1.53 -8.52
C VAL A 162 13.17 2.85 -8.98
N ASN A 163 13.46 3.94 -8.23
CA ASN A 163 13.08 5.30 -8.60
C ASN A 163 14.22 6.09 -9.24
N GLU A 164 15.46 5.70 -8.95
CA GLU A 164 16.69 6.16 -9.61
C GLU A 164 16.96 7.67 -9.50
N THR A 165 16.46 8.31 -8.43
CA THR A 165 16.62 9.74 -8.17
C THR A 165 17.97 10.08 -7.52
N LEU A 166 18.47 9.18 -6.64
CA LEU A 166 19.68 9.44 -5.87
C LEU A 166 20.94 8.97 -6.59
N SER A 167 21.98 9.79 -6.52
CA SER A 167 23.35 9.46 -6.94
C SER A 167 24.37 10.08 -6.00
N LEU A 168 25.67 9.76 -6.17
CA LEU A 168 26.75 10.41 -5.46
C LEU A 168 27.51 11.35 -6.39
N ASP A 169 27.68 12.58 -5.96
CA ASP A 169 28.55 13.56 -6.59
C ASP A 169 29.96 13.33 -6.07
N TRP A 170 30.79 12.68 -6.89
CA TRP A 170 32.21 12.40 -6.59
C TRP A 170 33.16 13.49 -7.02
N GLU A 171 32.70 14.43 -7.86
CA GLU A 171 33.49 15.56 -8.34
C GLU A 171 33.56 16.69 -7.32
N ALA A 172 32.64 16.72 -6.37
CA ALA A 172 32.66 17.63 -5.26
C ALA A 172 33.94 17.40 -4.41
N GLU A 173 34.57 18.46 -3.90
CA GLU A 173 35.72 18.37 -2.99
C GLU A 173 35.49 17.37 -1.84
N ARG A 174 34.21 17.21 -1.44
CA ARG A 174 33.74 16.17 -0.54
C ARG A 174 32.54 15.46 -1.16
N PRO A 175 32.59 14.12 -1.32
CA PRO A 175 31.49 13.36 -1.87
C PRO A 175 30.18 13.58 -1.10
N ARG A 176 29.10 13.83 -1.82
CA ARG A 176 27.76 14.06 -1.26
C ARG A 176 26.68 13.37 -2.08
N VAL A 177 25.56 13.08 -1.44
CA VAL A 177 24.38 12.57 -2.14
C VAL A 177 23.66 13.73 -2.83
N ILE A 178 23.25 13.51 -4.06
CA ILE A 178 22.48 14.47 -4.87
C ILE A 178 21.19 13.83 -5.38
N TRP A 179 20.17 14.66 -5.61
CA TRP A 179 18.89 14.30 -6.20
C TRP A 179 18.86 14.76 -7.65
N ASP A 180 18.55 13.85 -8.57
CA ASP A 180 18.60 14.06 -10.03
C ASP A 180 19.94 14.70 -10.45
N THR A 181 19.92 15.95 -10.94
CA THR A 181 21.11 16.70 -11.36
C THR A 181 21.66 17.66 -10.30
N GLY A 182 21.36 17.42 -9.01
CA GLY A 182 21.78 18.28 -7.90
C GLY A 182 20.75 19.36 -7.53
N VAL A 183 19.50 19.17 -7.87
CA VAL A 183 18.39 20.06 -7.47
C VAL A 183 17.99 19.83 -6.00
N ALA A 184 17.24 20.76 -5.42
CA ALA A 184 16.67 20.60 -4.09
C ALA A 184 15.76 19.37 -4.03
N ILE A 185 15.70 18.70 -2.87
CA ILE A 185 14.95 17.44 -2.73
C ILE A 185 13.50 17.58 -3.20
N ASN A 186 12.83 18.68 -2.82
CA ASN A 186 11.43 18.89 -3.20
C ASN A 186 11.22 19.18 -4.69
N ASP A 187 12.27 19.56 -5.41
CA ASP A 187 12.25 19.89 -6.84
C ASP A 187 12.66 18.69 -7.72
N SER A 188 13.01 17.58 -7.09
CA SER A 188 13.48 16.36 -7.74
C SER A 188 12.34 15.38 -8.09
N SER A 189 12.68 14.33 -8.84
CA SER A 189 11.80 13.22 -9.15
C SER A 189 11.49 12.29 -7.95
N CYS A 190 11.87 12.69 -6.73
CA CYS A 190 11.69 11.91 -5.51
C CYS A 190 10.23 11.56 -5.24
N VAL A 191 9.95 10.28 -5.05
CA VAL A 191 8.61 9.74 -4.71
C VAL A 191 8.33 9.76 -3.20
N SER A 192 9.19 10.40 -2.40
CA SER A 192 9.02 10.55 -0.94
C SER A 192 8.81 9.23 -0.18
N CYS A 193 9.33 8.11 -0.66
CA CYS A 193 9.16 6.80 -0.02
C CYS A 193 9.86 6.68 1.35
N GLY A 194 10.86 7.53 1.63
CA GLY A 194 11.60 7.55 2.90
C GLY A 194 12.57 6.38 3.10
N GLN A 195 12.81 5.53 2.10
CA GLN A 195 13.75 4.40 2.26
C GLN A 195 15.19 4.89 2.51
N CYS A 196 15.61 5.96 1.83
CA CYS A 196 16.91 6.58 2.06
C CYS A 196 17.10 7.09 3.50
N VAL A 197 16.02 7.60 4.12
CA VAL A 197 16.02 8.02 5.52
C VAL A 197 16.08 6.80 6.45
N THR A 198 15.35 5.74 6.11
CA THR A 198 15.31 4.48 6.90
C THR A 198 16.67 3.81 7.02
N VAL A 199 17.45 3.79 5.93
CA VAL A 199 18.76 3.09 5.91
C VAL A 199 19.95 3.99 6.24
N CYS A 200 19.75 5.30 6.42
CA CYS A 200 20.87 6.21 6.74
C CYS A 200 21.48 5.86 8.11
N PRO A 201 22.75 5.42 8.19
CA PRO A 201 23.36 4.94 9.43
C PRO A 201 23.79 6.09 10.37
N CYS A 202 23.58 7.33 9.96
CA CYS A 202 23.95 8.52 10.71
C CYS A 202 22.88 9.62 10.58
N ASN A 203 23.15 10.83 11.03
CA ASN A 203 22.18 11.93 11.04
C ASN A 203 22.10 12.73 9.71
N ALA A 204 22.67 12.24 8.61
CA ALA A 204 22.65 12.96 7.35
C ALA A 204 21.24 13.08 6.75
N LEU A 205 20.48 11.98 6.74
CA LEU A 205 19.05 11.93 6.36
C LEU A 205 18.22 11.62 7.60
N MET A 206 17.26 12.48 7.92
CA MET A 206 16.46 12.36 9.15
C MET A 206 15.07 12.95 8.96
N GLU A 207 14.06 12.33 9.57
CA GLU A 207 12.70 12.86 9.62
C GLU A 207 12.66 14.21 10.37
N LYS A 208 11.93 15.18 9.83
CA LYS A 208 11.75 16.49 10.49
C LYS A 208 11.00 16.41 11.82
N SER A 209 10.19 15.38 12.01
CA SER A 209 9.50 15.09 13.29
C SER A 209 10.47 14.79 14.44
N MET A 210 11.72 14.40 14.12
CA MET A 210 12.80 14.16 15.09
C MET A 210 13.53 15.43 15.51
N LEU A 211 13.36 16.55 14.78
CA LEU A 211 14.02 17.82 15.11
C LEU A 211 13.60 18.30 16.51
N GLY A 212 14.59 18.64 17.34
CA GLY A 212 14.38 19.09 18.71
C GLY A 212 14.34 17.99 19.76
N GLU A 213 14.36 16.71 19.38
CA GLU A 213 14.28 15.62 20.36
C GLU A 213 15.54 15.48 21.23
N ALA A 214 16.69 15.94 20.74
CA ALA A 214 17.94 16.05 21.52
C ALA A 214 17.99 17.25 22.47
N GLY A 215 17.01 18.13 22.41
CA GLY A 215 16.96 19.35 23.22
C GLY A 215 17.22 20.62 22.41
N PHE A 216 17.59 21.69 23.10
CA PHE A 216 17.66 23.04 22.51
C PHE A 216 18.81 23.26 21.49
N MET A 217 19.76 22.34 21.43
CA MET A 217 20.92 22.45 20.51
C MET A 217 20.56 22.18 19.05
N THR A 218 19.43 21.50 18.80
CA THR A 218 18.97 21.15 17.45
C THR A 218 18.47 22.41 16.73
N GLY A 219 18.96 22.60 15.52
CA GLY A 219 18.62 23.77 14.71
C GLY A 219 19.52 24.99 14.96
N LEU A 220 20.52 24.87 15.83
CA LEU A 220 21.57 25.88 15.89
C LEU A 220 22.32 25.89 14.55
N LYS A 221 22.73 27.12 14.17
CA LYS A 221 23.60 27.27 12.99
C LYS A 221 24.96 26.64 13.23
N GLN A 222 25.59 26.18 12.15
CA GLN A 222 26.89 25.49 12.22
C GLN A 222 27.96 26.34 12.93
N ASP A 223 27.97 27.66 12.69
CA ASP A 223 28.89 28.64 13.32
C ASP A 223 28.73 28.70 14.87
N MET A 224 27.59 28.33 15.40
CA MET A 224 27.35 28.19 16.83
C MET A 224 27.75 26.82 17.37
N LEU A 225 27.58 25.75 16.58
CA LEU A 225 27.94 24.38 16.97
C LEU A 225 29.46 24.15 16.93
N ASP A 226 30.17 24.70 15.94
CA ASP A 226 31.59 24.46 15.74
C ASP A 226 32.46 24.90 16.94
N PRO A 227 32.25 26.06 17.59
CA PRO A 227 32.98 26.42 18.80
C PRO A 227 32.74 25.46 19.97
N MET A 228 31.50 24.92 20.10
CA MET A 228 31.18 23.97 21.17
C MET A 228 31.83 22.60 20.92
N ILE A 229 31.83 22.15 19.67
CA ILE A 229 32.53 20.92 19.26
C ILE A 229 34.05 21.07 19.45
N HIS A 230 34.58 22.21 19.11
CA HIS A 230 36.00 22.52 19.29
C HIS A 230 36.40 22.51 20.77
N LEU A 231 35.60 23.13 21.64
CA LEU A 231 35.82 23.12 23.08
C LEU A 231 35.82 21.70 23.66
N ILE A 232 34.87 20.82 23.26
CA ILE A 232 34.85 19.44 23.68
C ILE A 232 36.13 18.70 23.24
N LYS A 233 36.60 18.95 22.04
CA LYS A 233 37.84 18.34 21.50
C LYS A 233 39.14 18.84 22.17
N GLU A 234 39.14 20.07 22.63
CA GLU A 234 40.26 20.61 23.40
C GLU A 234 40.36 20.02 24.79
N VAL A 235 39.22 19.74 25.43
CA VAL A 235 39.14 19.18 26.79
C VAL A 235 39.37 17.67 26.80
N GLU A 236 38.86 16.96 25.79
CA GLU A 236 38.95 15.51 25.66
C GLU A 236 39.33 15.14 24.22
N PRO A 237 40.62 14.95 23.92
CA PRO A 237 41.11 14.77 22.55
C PRO A 237 40.73 13.44 21.89
N GLY A 238 39.95 12.59 22.57
CA GLY A 238 39.45 11.32 22.06
C GLY A 238 37.93 11.26 21.99
N TYR A 239 37.38 10.19 21.44
CA TYR A 239 35.92 9.98 21.39
C TYR A 239 35.32 9.45 22.68
N SER A 240 36.10 8.84 23.54
CA SER A 240 35.61 8.09 24.71
C SER A 240 34.66 8.91 25.58
N GLY A 241 35.02 10.17 25.89
CA GLY A 241 34.13 11.05 26.64
C GLY A 241 32.82 11.40 25.91
N ILE A 242 32.87 11.61 24.60
CA ILE A 242 31.70 11.95 23.80
C ILE A 242 30.78 10.72 23.66
N PHE A 243 31.34 9.55 23.39
CA PHE A 243 30.56 8.32 23.27
C PHE A 243 29.96 7.90 24.60
N ALA A 244 30.71 7.96 25.70
CA ALA A 244 30.20 7.60 27.04
C ALA A 244 29.05 8.51 27.47
N VAL A 245 29.16 9.84 27.25
CA VAL A 245 28.08 10.78 27.57
C VAL A 245 26.86 10.55 26.64
N SER A 246 27.08 10.33 25.36
CA SER A 246 25.99 10.10 24.42
C SER A 246 25.33 8.75 24.61
N GLU A 247 26.01 7.73 25.09
CA GLU A 247 25.45 6.41 25.42
C GLU A 247 24.42 6.52 26.55
N VAL A 248 24.74 7.18 27.65
CA VAL A 248 23.79 7.43 28.73
C VAL A 248 22.57 8.21 28.24
N GLU A 249 22.79 9.27 27.45
CA GLU A 249 21.71 10.10 26.90
C GLU A 249 20.89 9.30 25.87
N ALA A 250 21.51 8.52 25.00
CA ALA A 250 20.83 7.65 24.05
C ALA A 250 19.96 6.60 24.75
N ALA A 251 20.48 5.96 25.80
CA ALA A 251 19.75 4.99 26.61
C ALA A 251 18.54 5.64 27.30
N MET A 252 18.68 6.84 27.86
CA MET A 252 17.58 7.58 28.48
C MET A 252 16.51 7.98 27.47
N ARG A 253 16.90 8.42 26.26
CA ARG A 253 15.95 8.79 25.18
C ARG A 253 15.24 7.55 24.67
N SER A 254 15.95 6.45 24.46
CA SER A 254 15.37 5.16 24.03
C SER A 254 14.29 4.68 24.99
N LYS A 255 14.53 4.78 26.30
CA LYS A 255 13.54 4.41 27.34
C LYS A 255 12.28 5.29 27.35
N ARG A 256 12.37 6.53 26.87
CA ARG A 256 11.23 7.46 26.76
C ARG A 256 10.45 7.29 25.46
N THR A 257 10.95 6.50 24.53
CA THR A 257 10.33 6.25 23.23
C THR A 257 9.63 4.91 23.23
N LYS A 258 8.30 4.90 23.06
CA LYS A 258 7.53 3.67 22.84
C LYS A 258 7.68 3.27 21.38
N LYS A 259 8.02 2.00 21.14
CA LYS A 259 8.08 1.38 19.81
C LYS A 259 6.97 0.35 19.72
N THR A 260 6.03 0.57 18.81
CA THR A 260 4.85 -0.30 18.67
C THR A 260 4.80 -0.88 17.27
N LYS A 261 4.77 -2.20 17.17
CA LYS A 261 4.53 -2.93 15.93
C LYS A 261 3.10 -2.70 15.48
N THR A 262 2.87 -2.48 14.19
CA THR A 262 1.52 -2.33 13.64
C THR A 262 1.51 -2.48 12.13
N VAL A 263 0.34 -2.32 11.52
CA VAL A 263 0.11 -2.47 10.07
C VAL A 263 -0.42 -1.16 9.50
N CYS A 264 -0.02 -0.86 8.27
CA CYS A 264 -0.44 0.33 7.54
C CYS A 264 -1.95 0.32 7.26
N THR A 265 -2.65 1.41 7.56
CA THR A 265 -4.10 1.55 7.31
C THR A 265 -4.45 1.95 5.87
N PHE A 266 -3.46 2.20 5.00
CA PHE A 266 -3.74 2.71 3.66
C PHE A 266 -4.06 1.60 2.65
N CYS A 267 -3.15 1.25 1.76
CA CYS A 267 -3.48 0.35 0.65
C CYS A 267 -3.40 -1.14 1.00
N GLY A 268 -3.97 -1.97 0.13
CA GLY A 268 -4.07 -3.43 0.27
C GLY A 268 -2.76 -4.20 0.35
N VAL A 269 -1.59 -3.54 0.22
CA VAL A 269 -0.30 -4.20 0.47
C VAL A 269 -0.17 -4.64 1.94
N GLY A 270 -0.73 -3.87 2.90
CA GLY A 270 -0.66 -4.24 4.32
C GLY A 270 0.76 -4.20 4.90
N CYS A 271 1.53 -3.14 4.61
CA CYS A 271 2.90 -2.99 5.11
C CYS A 271 2.98 -3.01 6.63
N SER A 272 3.91 -3.79 7.17
CA SER A 272 4.23 -3.84 8.60
C SER A 272 5.32 -2.83 8.96
N PHE A 273 5.20 -2.18 10.12
CA PHE A 273 6.20 -1.24 10.61
C PHE A 273 6.08 -1.00 12.12
N GLU A 274 7.11 -0.42 12.70
CA GLU A 274 7.09 0.10 14.05
C GLU A 274 6.79 1.60 14.05
N VAL A 275 5.86 2.03 14.88
CA VAL A 275 5.60 3.45 15.16
C VAL A 275 6.34 3.84 16.43
N TRP A 276 7.23 4.83 16.33
CA TRP A 276 7.99 5.36 17.46
C TRP A 276 7.31 6.61 17.98
N THR A 277 6.89 6.58 19.25
CA THR A 277 6.09 7.64 19.87
C THR A 277 6.66 8.14 21.19
N LYS A 278 6.39 9.42 21.47
CA LYS A 278 6.62 10.06 22.76
C LYS A 278 5.33 10.78 23.17
N GLY A 279 4.59 10.17 24.07
CA GLY A 279 3.20 10.56 24.27
C GLY A 279 2.38 10.38 23.02
N ARG A 280 1.64 11.40 22.58
CA ARG A 280 0.91 11.37 21.29
C ARG A 280 1.74 11.82 20.09
N LYS A 281 2.99 12.31 20.26
CA LYS A 281 3.84 12.69 19.14
C LYS A 281 4.41 11.45 18.46
N ILE A 282 4.18 11.31 17.16
CA ILE A 282 4.83 10.31 16.30
C ILE A 282 6.19 10.87 15.90
N LEU A 283 7.26 10.22 16.33
CA LEU A 283 8.63 10.61 16.01
C LEU A 283 9.03 10.12 14.65
N LYS A 284 8.76 8.85 14.35
CA LYS A 284 8.98 8.25 13.03
C LYS A 284 8.20 6.95 12.87
N VAL A 285 8.04 6.53 11.63
CA VAL A 285 7.55 5.20 11.24
C VAL A 285 8.71 4.43 10.62
N GLN A 286 9.09 3.32 11.23
CA GLN A 286 10.24 2.51 10.82
C GLN A 286 9.74 1.18 10.23
N PRO A 287 9.96 0.90 8.94
CA PRO A 287 9.68 -0.43 8.41
C PRO A 287 10.57 -1.45 9.11
N SER A 288 10.06 -2.65 9.27
CA SER A 288 10.75 -3.77 9.91
C SER A 288 10.50 -5.05 9.14
N ASP A 289 11.11 -6.15 9.55
CA ASP A 289 11.09 -7.46 8.85
C ASP A 289 9.72 -8.15 8.89
N GLY A 290 8.66 -7.40 8.65
CA GLY A 290 7.32 -7.96 8.50
C GLY A 290 7.19 -8.79 7.21
N PRO A 291 6.18 -9.66 7.14
CA PRO A 291 6.08 -10.69 6.10
C PRO A 291 5.89 -10.14 4.69
N VAL A 292 5.45 -8.88 4.54
CA VAL A 292 5.00 -8.33 3.25
C VAL A 292 6.02 -7.38 2.63
N ASN A 293 6.46 -6.37 3.37
CA ASN A 293 7.20 -5.22 2.81
C ASN A 293 8.70 -5.20 3.12
N ALA A 294 9.18 -6.00 4.07
CA ALA A 294 10.55 -5.88 4.60
C ALA A 294 10.85 -4.40 4.93
N ILE A 295 11.93 -3.84 4.43
CA ILE A 295 12.29 -2.43 4.68
C ILE A 295 11.59 -1.41 3.75
N SER A 296 10.72 -1.86 2.83
CA SER A 296 10.08 -0.96 1.86
C SER A 296 8.87 -0.24 2.43
N THR A 297 8.75 1.06 2.12
CA THR A 297 7.58 1.89 2.42
C THR A 297 7.23 2.82 1.25
N CYS A 298 6.14 3.57 1.40
CA CYS A 298 5.77 4.64 0.48
C CYS A 298 5.48 5.93 1.25
N VAL A 299 5.27 7.03 0.54
CA VAL A 299 5.00 8.35 1.14
C VAL A 299 3.87 8.30 2.18
N LYS A 300 2.77 7.58 1.88
CA LYS A 300 1.61 7.47 2.78
C LYS A 300 1.95 6.69 4.05
N GLY A 301 2.49 5.48 3.90
CA GLY A 301 2.83 4.61 5.03
C GLY A 301 3.95 5.19 5.91
N LYS A 302 4.89 5.91 5.33
CA LYS A 302 6.00 6.53 6.08
C LYS A 302 5.59 7.85 6.75
N PHE A 303 4.81 8.71 6.08
CA PHE A 303 4.61 10.11 6.48
C PHE A 303 3.14 10.56 6.56
N GLY A 304 2.16 9.72 6.21
CA GLY A 304 0.75 10.11 6.10
C GLY A 304 -0.03 10.09 7.42
N TRP A 305 0.59 10.22 8.58
CA TRP A 305 -0.03 9.98 9.88
C TRP A 305 -0.46 11.22 10.64
N ASP A 306 -0.29 12.43 10.09
CA ASP A 306 -0.65 13.69 10.74
C ASP A 306 -2.15 13.75 11.11
N PHE A 307 -3.00 13.05 10.34
CA PHE A 307 -4.44 13.00 10.60
C PHE A 307 -4.80 12.50 12.02
N ILE A 308 -3.95 11.69 12.65
CA ILE A 308 -4.17 11.15 13.99
C ILE A 308 -4.27 12.27 15.05
N ASN A 309 -3.48 13.34 14.87
CA ASN A 309 -3.43 14.48 15.78
C ASN A 309 -4.01 15.76 15.14
N SER A 310 -4.85 15.63 14.11
CA SER A 310 -5.52 16.76 13.48
C SER A 310 -6.50 17.42 14.45
N ASP A 311 -6.54 18.74 14.48
CA ASP A 311 -7.50 19.52 15.27
C ASP A 311 -8.95 19.36 14.76
N GLU A 312 -9.14 18.79 13.56
CA GLU A 312 -10.45 18.49 12.98
C GLU A 312 -11.05 17.15 13.47
N ARG A 313 -10.32 16.39 14.31
CA ARG A 313 -10.81 15.13 14.88
C ARG A 313 -12.05 15.37 15.76
N ILE A 314 -13.08 14.52 15.55
CA ILE A 314 -14.23 14.46 16.46
C ILE A 314 -13.75 13.79 17.76
N THR A 315 -13.98 14.45 18.89
CA THR A 315 -13.50 14.00 20.21
C THR A 315 -14.61 13.67 21.19
N LYS A 316 -15.86 14.01 20.86
CA LYS A 316 -17.07 13.74 21.65
C LYS A 316 -18.23 13.35 20.72
N PRO A 317 -19.21 12.60 21.19
CA PRO A 317 -20.45 12.38 20.45
C PRO A 317 -21.15 13.70 20.09
N LEU A 318 -21.71 13.77 18.90
CA LEU A 318 -22.46 14.91 18.39
C LEU A 318 -23.89 14.50 18.07
N ILE A 319 -24.87 15.29 18.47
CA ILE A 319 -26.28 15.11 18.15
C ILE A 319 -26.76 16.34 17.42
N ARG A 320 -27.54 16.14 16.34
CA ARG A 320 -28.18 17.23 15.61
C ARG A 320 -29.37 17.80 16.40
N LYS A 321 -29.29 19.08 16.71
CA LYS A 321 -30.39 19.84 17.36
C LYS A 321 -30.59 21.15 16.58
N ASN A 322 -31.78 21.39 16.05
CA ASN A 322 -32.10 22.59 15.28
C ASN A 322 -31.09 22.87 14.12
N GLU A 323 -30.82 21.87 13.30
CA GLU A 323 -29.90 21.91 12.15
C GLU A 323 -28.39 22.05 12.51
N GLU A 324 -28.02 22.15 13.79
CA GLU A 324 -26.65 22.26 14.23
C GLU A 324 -26.21 21.01 15.04
N PHE A 325 -24.94 20.65 14.95
CA PHE A 325 -24.35 19.61 15.80
C PHE A 325 -23.95 20.16 17.15
N VAL A 326 -24.42 19.52 18.21
CA VAL A 326 -24.13 19.86 19.59
C VAL A 326 -23.41 18.70 20.27
N GLU A 327 -22.33 18.98 21.00
CA GLU A 327 -21.67 17.97 21.82
C GLU A 327 -22.64 17.34 22.83
N SER A 328 -22.54 16.03 23.01
CA SER A 328 -23.39 15.22 23.88
C SER A 328 -22.56 14.26 24.72
N SER A 329 -23.14 13.69 25.75
CA SER A 329 -22.54 12.55 26.43
C SER A 329 -22.72 11.25 25.64
N TRP A 330 -21.87 10.26 25.94
CA TRP A 330 -22.00 8.92 25.33
C TRP A 330 -23.36 8.29 25.64
N ASP A 331 -23.83 8.41 26.91
CA ASP A 331 -25.12 7.81 27.30
C ASP A 331 -26.29 8.45 26.53
N GLU A 332 -26.35 9.80 26.43
CA GLU A 332 -27.40 10.49 25.68
C GLU A 332 -27.40 10.06 24.20
N ALA A 333 -26.23 9.99 23.58
CA ALA A 333 -26.10 9.60 22.17
C ALA A 333 -26.52 8.14 21.93
N LEU A 334 -26.02 7.23 22.77
CA LEU A 334 -26.29 5.79 22.63
C LEU A 334 -27.75 5.43 22.96
N ASP A 335 -28.36 6.07 23.96
CA ASP A 335 -29.76 5.89 24.31
C ASP A 335 -30.68 6.41 23.18
N LEU A 336 -30.35 7.54 22.57
CA LEU A 336 -31.04 8.08 21.40
C LEU A 336 -30.98 7.11 20.21
N ILE A 337 -29.79 6.56 19.90
CA ILE A 337 -29.59 5.58 18.83
C ILE A 337 -30.45 4.35 19.07
N ALA A 338 -30.35 3.74 20.26
CA ALA A 338 -31.11 2.51 20.56
C ALA A 338 -32.62 2.76 20.50
N SER A 339 -33.09 3.87 21.05
CA SER A 339 -34.52 4.23 21.04
C SER A 339 -35.04 4.45 19.60
N LYS A 340 -34.28 5.19 18.77
CA LYS A 340 -34.70 5.51 17.40
C LYS A 340 -34.62 4.31 16.48
N LEU A 341 -33.49 3.60 16.42
CA LEU A 341 -33.32 2.44 15.55
C LEU A 341 -34.24 1.29 15.95
N GLY A 342 -34.35 0.99 17.25
CA GLY A 342 -35.26 -0.03 17.76
C GLY A 342 -36.73 0.32 17.52
N GLY A 343 -37.12 1.61 17.68
CA GLY A 343 -38.45 2.09 17.38
C GLY A 343 -38.81 1.99 15.88
N ILE A 344 -37.89 2.32 14.99
CA ILE A 344 -38.07 2.22 13.53
C ILE A 344 -38.24 0.74 13.14
N GLN A 345 -37.37 -0.15 13.64
CA GLN A 345 -37.52 -1.60 13.37
C GLN A 345 -38.83 -2.14 13.88
N GLN A 346 -39.24 -1.79 15.10
CA GLN A 346 -40.52 -2.26 15.67
C GLN A 346 -41.71 -1.77 14.87
N GLN A 347 -41.65 -0.53 14.33
CA GLN A 347 -42.75 0.05 13.58
C GLN A 347 -42.81 -0.45 12.12
N TYR A 348 -41.67 -0.59 11.44
CA TYR A 348 -41.59 -0.84 10.00
C TYR A 348 -41.09 -2.25 9.65
N GLY A 349 -40.55 -2.99 10.62
CA GLY A 349 -40.08 -4.38 10.45
C GLY A 349 -38.64 -4.52 9.92
N PRO A 350 -38.21 -5.76 9.70
CA PRO A 350 -36.88 -6.06 9.14
C PRO A 350 -36.66 -5.38 7.78
N GLY A 351 -35.45 -4.87 7.57
CA GLY A 351 -35.07 -4.14 6.34
C GLY A 351 -35.46 -2.65 6.33
N SER A 352 -36.06 -2.12 7.41
CA SER A 352 -36.25 -0.67 7.59
C SER A 352 -34.98 0.06 8.05
N VAL A 353 -33.95 -0.66 8.52
CA VAL A 353 -32.64 -0.15 8.90
C VAL A 353 -31.57 -0.83 8.07
N GLY A 354 -30.70 -0.05 7.42
CA GLY A 354 -29.57 -0.54 6.64
C GLY A 354 -28.22 -0.29 7.33
N PHE A 355 -27.21 -1.09 7.00
CA PHE A 355 -25.88 -1.04 7.62
C PHE A 355 -24.79 -0.92 6.56
N ILE A 356 -23.92 0.07 6.69
CA ILE A 356 -22.74 0.26 5.85
C ILE A 356 -21.49 0.14 6.69
N SER A 357 -20.63 -0.79 6.32
CA SER A 357 -19.34 -1.03 6.92
C SER A 357 -18.19 -0.57 6.02
N SER A 358 -16.97 -0.60 6.53
CA SER A 358 -15.81 -0.05 5.86
C SER A 358 -14.56 -0.89 6.05
N SER A 359 -13.64 -0.76 5.10
CA SER A 359 -12.27 -1.28 5.21
C SER A 359 -11.34 -0.44 6.11
N LYS A 360 -11.85 0.59 6.77
CA LYS A 360 -11.09 1.41 7.73
C LYS A 360 -11.17 0.88 9.16
N ILE A 361 -12.12 0.02 9.41
CA ILE A 361 -12.29 -0.67 10.69
C ILE A 361 -11.67 -2.06 10.64
N THR A 362 -11.46 -2.67 11.80
CA THR A 362 -10.81 -3.99 11.94
C THR A 362 -11.71 -5.14 11.49
N ASN A 363 -11.15 -6.34 11.40
CA ASN A 363 -11.93 -7.54 11.11
C ASN A 363 -13.00 -7.78 12.18
N GLU A 364 -12.62 -7.60 13.45
CA GLU A 364 -13.50 -7.76 14.61
C GLU A 364 -14.68 -6.78 14.56
N GLU A 365 -14.42 -5.54 14.19
CA GLU A 365 -15.43 -4.49 14.06
C GLU A 365 -16.37 -4.77 12.87
N ASN A 366 -15.81 -5.24 11.75
CA ASN A 366 -16.60 -5.71 10.60
C ASN A 366 -17.48 -6.92 10.98
N TYR A 367 -16.96 -7.86 11.80
CA TYR A 367 -17.75 -8.97 12.29
C TYR A 367 -18.92 -8.50 13.16
N LEU A 368 -18.71 -7.54 14.06
CA LEU A 368 -19.77 -7.06 14.95
C LEU A 368 -20.89 -6.31 14.23
N ILE A 369 -20.58 -5.48 13.22
CA ILE A 369 -21.64 -4.73 12.50
C ILE A 369 -22.54 -5.66 11.70
N GLN A 370 -22.01 -6.70 11.04
CA GLN A 370 -22.85 -7.69 10.36
C GLN A 370 -23.63 -8.57 11.35
N LYS A 371 -23.04 -8.88 12.52
CA LYS A 371 -23.73 -9.59 13.60
C LYS A 371 -24.88 -8.74 14.13
N MET A 372 -24.69 -7.46 14.36
CA MET A 372 -25.72 -6.51 14.78
C MET A 372 -26.89 -6.47 13.78
N ALA A 373 -26.62 -6.33 12.48
CA ALA A 373 -27.65 -6.32 11.45
C ALA A 373 -28.49 -7.59 11.46
N ARG A 374 -27.89 -8.77 11.54
CA ARG A 374 -28.56 -10.06 11.47
C ARG A 374 -29.21 -10.46 12.78
N GLN A 375 -28.54 -10.22 13.91
CA GLN A 375 -29.02 -10.64 15.23
C GLN A 375 -30.10 -9.71 15.79
N LEU A 376 -29.95 -8.40 15.66
CA LEU A 376 -30.80 -7.41 16.32
C LEU A 376 -31.83 -6.78 15.38
N PHE A 377 -31.53 -6.68 14.09
CA PHE A 377 -32.40 -6.07 13.09
C PHE A 377 -32.96 -7.08 12.09
N GLU A 378 -32.66 -8.37 12.25
CA GLU A 378 -33.19 -9.48 11.43
C GLU A 378 -33.07 -9.21 9.92
N THR A 379 -31.97 -8.54 9.48
CA THR A 379 -31.77 -8.13 8.09
C THR A 379 -30.41 -8.58 7.55
N ASN A 380 -30.37 -8.89 6.25
CA ASN A 380 -29.13 -9.04 5.48
C ASN A 380 -28.73 -7.74 4.74
N ASP A 381 -29.37 -6.61 5.00
CA ASP A 381 -29.05 -5.31 4.41
C ASP A 381 -27.78 -4.73 5.06
N VAL A 382 -26.66 -5.34 4.77
CA VAL A 382 -25.32 -4.94 5.20
C VAL A 382 -24.38 -5.05 4.03
N ASP A 383 -23.65 -3.98 3.70
CA ASP A 383 -22.66 -3.97 2.63
C ASP A 383 -21.43 -3.12 3.04
N ASN A 384 -20.41 -3.08 2.21
CA ASN A 384 -19.16 -2.36 2.49
C ASN A 384 -18.52 -1.78 1.21
N CYS A 385 -17.44 -1.01 1.37
CA CYS A 385 -16.73 -0.34 0.28
C CYS A 385 -16.16 -1.27 -0.81
N SER A 386 -16.14 -2.59 -0.66
CA SER A 386 -15.74 -3.52 -1.73
C SER A 386 -16.68 -3.42 -2.93
N ARG A 387 -17.93 -2.99 -2.70
CA ARG A 387 -18.93 -2.75 -3.75
C ARG A 387 -18.42 -1.78 -4.79
N TYR A 388 -17.71 -0.75 -4.41
CA TYR A 388 -17.14 0.26 -5.31
C TYR A 388 -15.80 -0.15 -5.93
N CYS A 389 -15.24 -1.31 -5.55
CA CYS A 389 -13.83 -1.64 -5.79
C CYS A 389 -13.65 -2.95 -6.57
N GLN A 390 -13.50 -4.06 -5.87
CA GLN A 390 -13.07 -5.35 -6.41
C GLN A 390 -14.14 -6.46 -6.29
N SER A 391 -15.39 -6.14 -6.01
CA SER A 391 -16.49 -7.14 -6.05
C SER A 391 -16.56 -7.85 -7.40
N PRO A 392 -16.38 -7.19 -8.57
CA PRO A 392 -16.34 -7.87 -9.85
C PRO A 392 -15.18 -8.87 -9.98
N ALA A 393 -14.01 -8.56 -9.41
CA ALA A 393 -12.89 -9.51 -9.41
C ALA A 393 -13.21 -10.75 -8.56
N THR A 394 -13.81 -10.55 -7.39
CA THR A 394 -14.25 -11.63 -6.52
C THR A 394 -15.28 -12.53 -7.25
N ASP A 395 -16.28 -11.94 -7.91
CA ASP A 395 -17.30 -12.70 -8.67
C ASP A 395 -16.68 -13.51 -9.81
N GLY A 396 -15.82 -12.89 -10.62
CA GLY A 396 -15.14 -13.57 -11.73
C GLY A 396 -14.27 -14.76 -11.29
N LEU A 397 -13.54 -14.62 -10.17
CA LEU A 397 -12.73 -15.70 -9.61
C LEU A 397 -13.60 -16.78 -8.91
N LEU A 398 -14.66 -16.41 -8.22
CA LEU A 398 -15.59 -17.40 -7.64
C LEU A 398 -16.22 -18.29 -8.72
N ARG A 399 -16.50 -17.76 -9.91
CA ARG A 399 -17.05 -18.52 -11.04
C ARG A 399 -16.03 -19.46 -11.68
N THR A 400 -14.75 -19.11 -11.66
CA THR A 400 -13.70 -19.85 -12.40
C THR A 400 -12.87 -20.77 -11.52
N VAL A 401 -12.41 -20.31 -10.36
CA VAL A 401 -11.51 -21.04 -9.46
C VAL A 401 -12.10 -21.28 -8.06
N GLY A 402 -13.28 -20.74 -7.80
CA GLY A 402 -14.06 -20.98 -6.57
C GLY A 402 -13.60 -20.17 -5.35
N MET A 403 -12.65 -19.24 -5.49
CA MET A 403 -12.18 -18.42 -4.39
C MET A 403 -11.76 -17.02 -4.89
N GLY A 404 -12.23 -15.98 -4.21
CA GLY A 404 -12.09 -14.58 -4.66
C GLY A 404 -10.90 -13.84 -4.06
N GLY A 405 -9.70 -14.43 -4.06
CA GLY A 405 -8.48 -13.83 -3.52
C GLY A 405 -7.25 -14.01 -4.42
N ASP A 406 -6.13 -13.36 -4.07
CA ASP A 406 -4.86 -13.51 -4.76
C ASP A 406 -4.40 -14.98 -4.75
N ALA A 407 -3.89 -15.49 -5.87
CA ALA A 407 -3.47 -16.89 -6.00
C ALA A 407 -2.25 -17.24 -5.13
N GLY A 408 -1.39 -16.27 -4.86
CA GLY A 408 -0.19 -16.40 -4.03
C GLY A 408 0.13 -15.14 -3.26
N THR A 409 1.36 -15.02 -2.77
CA THR A 409 1.83 -13.87 -2.01
C THR A 409 2.38 -12.75 -2.91
N ILE A 410 2.51 -11.53 -2.36
CA ILE A 410 3.18 -10.41 -3.04
C ILE A 410 4.64 -10.74 -3.39
N GLN A 411 5.30 -11.58 -2.58
CA GLN A 411 6.67 -12.04 -2.86
C GLN A 411 6.72 -12.99 -4.07
N ASP A 412 5.65 -13.76 -4.30
CA ASP A 412 5.60 -14.71 -5.44
C ASP A 412 5.51 -13.99 -6.79
N ILE A 413 4.96 -12.78 -6.84
CA ILE A 413 4.90 -11.96 -8.07
C ILE A 413 6.32 -11.72 -8.65
N ALA A 414 7.33 -11.59 -7.78
CA ALA A 414 8.72 -11.41 -8.23
C ALA A 414 9.35 -12.67 -8.83
N LYS A 415 8.73 -13.85 -8.64
CA LYS A 415 9.17 -15.13 -9.20
C LYS A 415 8.59 -15.41 -10.60
N ALA A 416 7.61 -14.64 -11.03
CA ALA A 416 7.00 -14.79 -12.36
C ALA A 416 8.01 -14.46 -13.47
N GLY A 417 8.01 -15.24 -14.54
CA GLY A 417 8.74 -14.89 -15.77
C GLY A 417 8.09 -13.71 -16.50
N LEU A 418 6.75 -13.59 -16.41
CA LEU A 418 5.96 -12.51 -17.01
C LEU A 418 4.94 -11.97 -16.02
N VAL A 419 4.87 -10.64 -15.92
CA VAL A 419 3.77 -9.92 -15.24
C VAL A 419 2.96 -9.14 -16.28
N ILE A 420 1.65 -9.33 -16.27
CA ILE A 420 0.70 -8.56 -17.10
C ILE A 420 -0.11 -7.66 -16.15
N ILE A 421 -0.09 -6.35 -16.36
CA ILE A 421 -0.87 -5.38 -15.59
C ILE A 421 -2.02 -4.86 -16.45
N VAL A 422 -3.27 -5.02 -15.99
CA VAL A 422 -4.47 -4.62 -16.73
C VAL A 422 -5.27 -3.59 -15.92
N GLY A 423 -5.48 -2.40 -16.46
CA GLY A 423 -6.29 -1.37 -15.85
C GLY A 423 -5.87 -1.04 -14.41
N ALA A 424 -4.55 -0.99 -14.17
CA ALA A 424 -3.98 -0.76 -12.84
C ALA A 424 -2.68 0.04 -12.89
N ASN A 425 -2.53 0.96 -11.93
CA ASN A 425 -1.27 1.68 -11.71
C ASN A 425 -0.71 1.36 -10.30
N PRO A 426 -0.02 0.22 -10.12
CA PRO A 426 0.51 -0.14 -8.82
C PRO A 426 1.60 0.81 -8.32
N ALA A 427 2.32 1.53 -9.19
CA ALA A 427 3.31 2.51 -8.76
C ALA A 427 2.69 3.66 -7.93
N GLU A 428 1.44 4.02 -8.15
CA GLU A 428 0.69 5.03 -7.39
C GLU A 428 -0.27 4.40 -6.37
N GLY A 429 -0.99 3.33 -6.76
CA GLY A 429 -2.00 2.67 -5.93
C GLY A 429 -1.42 1.71 -4.88
N HIS A 430 -0.38 0.94 -5.21
CA HIS A 430 0.26 -0.10 -4.39
C HIS A 430 1.80 0.00 -4.46
N PRO A 431 2.41 1.11 -4.02
CA PRO A 431 3.80 1.44 -4.38
C PRO A 431 4.81 0.37 -3.95
N VAL A 432 4.63 -0.28 -2.80
CA VAL A 432 5.56 -1.32 -2.33
C VAL A 432 5.44 -2.61 -3.15
N LEU A 433 4.24 -3.01 -3.56
CA LEU A 433 4.06 -4.12 -4.50
C LEU A 433 4.73 -3.78 -5.85
N ALA A 434 4.54 -2.57 -6.36
CA ALA A 434 5.20 -2.13 -7.59
C ALA A 434 6.72 -2.22 -7.52
N THR A 435 7.34 -2.02 -6.34
CA THR A 435 8.80 -2.20 -6.21
C THR A 435 9.23 -3.64 -6.48
N ARG A 436 8.40 -4.64 -6.16
CA ARG A 436 8.70 -6.06 -6.46
C ARG A 436 8.78 -6.30 -7.96
N VAL A 437 7.77 -5.83 -8.70
CA VAL A 437 7.74 -5.93 -10.16
C VAL A 437 8.87 -5.13 -10.80
N LYS A 438 9.06 -3.86 -10.42
CA LYS A 438 10.13 -3.01 -10.98
C LYS A 438 11.52 -3.61 -10.74
N ARG A 439 11.76 -4.15 -9.55
CA ARG A 439 13.04 -4.78 -9.20
C ARG A 439 13.27 -6.06 -9.98
N ALA A 440 12.28 -6.96 -10.03
CA ALA A 440 12.38 -8.21 -10.77
C ALA A 440 12.57 -7.95 -12.27
N HIS A 441 11.87 -6.96 -12.84
CA HIS A 441 12.07 -6.54 -14.23
C HIS A 441 13.48 -5.99 -14.48
N LYS A 442 13.99 -5.10 -13.62
CA LYS A 442 15.31 -4.47 -13.77
C LYS A 442 16.48 -5.44 -13.56
N LEU A 443 16.40 -6.30 -12.52
CA LEU A 443 17.56 -7.06 -12.04
C LEU A 443 17.50 -8.55 -12.39
N HIS A 444 16.31 -9.11 -12.62
CA HIS A 444 16.11 -10.56 -12.78
C HIS A 444 15.48 -10.95 -14.10
N GLY A 445 15.34 -10.03 -15.06
CA GLY A 445 14.88 -10.31 -16.42
C GLY A 445 13.37 -10.63 -16.55
N GLN A 446 12.58 -10.41 -15.48
CA GLN A 446 11.13 -10.53 -15.52
C GLN A 446 10.56 -9.67 -16.64
N LYS A 447 9.68 -10.21 -17.47
CA LYS A 447 9.00 -9.47 -18.53
C LYS A 447 7.78 -8.74 -18.00
N LEU A 448 7.44 -7.61 -18.63
CA LEU A 448 6.34 -6.76 -18.20
C LEU A 448 5.48 -6.29 -19.38
N ILE A 449 4.18 -6.61 -19.33
CA ILE A 449 3.17 -6.09 -20.25
C ILE A 449 2.22 -5.18 -19.46
N VAL A 450 1.86 -4.03 -20.00
CA VAL A 450 0.86 -3.13 -19.42
C VAL A 450 -0.23 -2.81 -20.43
N ALA A 451 -1.48 -3.06 -20.05
CA ALA A 451 -2.68 -2.65 -20.79
C ALA A 451 -3.42 -1.59 -19.95
N ASP A 452 -3.33 -0.33 -20.34
CA ASP A 452 -3.99 0.80 -19.64
C ASP A 452 -4.21 1.96 -20.64
N ILE A 453 -5.22 2.76 -20.41
CA ILE A 453 -5.48 3.95 -21.26
C ILE A 453 -4.52 5.10 -20.92
N ARG A 454 -3.96 5.14 -19.71
CA ARG A 454 -3.02 6.15 -19.26
C ARG A 454 -1.58 5.62 -19.24
N LYS A 455 -0.65 6.36 -19.86
CA LYS A 455 0.78 6.04 -19.83
C LYS A 455 1.40 6.47 -18.48
N HIS A 456 1.36 5.58 -17.51
CA HIS A 456 1.94 5.77 -16.18
C HIS A 456 3.31 5.10 -16.02
N GLU A 457 3.96 5.22 -14.85
CA GLU A 457 5.33 4.72 -14.62
C GLU A 457 5.54 3.25 -15.02
N MET A 458 4.58 2.36 -14.72
CA MET A 458 4.72 0.94 -15.10
C MET A 458 4.63 0.77 -16.61
N ALA A 459 3.79 1.56 -17.30
CA ALA A 459 3.69 1.55 -18.76
C ALA A 459 4.97 2.09 -19.43
N GLU A 460 5.62 3.08 -18.85
CA GLU A 460 6.91 3.59 -19.34
C GLU A 460 8.05 2.58 -19.22
N ARG A 461 7.94 1.63 -18.28
CA ARG A 461 8.95 0.59 -18.00
C ARG A 461 8.66 -0.73 -18.69
N SER A 462 7.46 -0.94 -19.25
CA SER A 462 7.04 -2.22 -19.81
C SER A 462 7.76 -2.58 -21.13
N ASP A 463 7.90 -3.87 -21.39
CA ASP A 463 8.35 -4.40 -22.70
C ASP A 463 7.27 -4.15 -23.78
N ILE A 464 5.98 -4.31 -23.41
CA ILE A 464 4.83 -3.97 -24.26
C ILE A 464 3.85 -3.09 -23.49
N PHE A 465 3.51 -1.95 -24.08
CA PHE A 465 2.41 -1.09 -23.62
C PHE A 465 1.29 -1.07 -24.63
N MET A 466 0.08 -1.46 -24.20
CA MET A 466 -1.14 -1.44 -25.00
C MET A 466 -2.11 -0.40 -24.46
N ARG A 467 -2.82 0.30 -25.37
CA ARG A 467 -3.93 1.22 -25.03
C ARG A 467 -5.24 0.67 -25.62
N PRO A 468 -5.92 -0.26 -24.94
CA PRO A 468 -7.24 -0.70 -25.36
C PRO A 468 -8.24 0.44 -25.26
N LYS A 469 -9.22 0.54 -26.17
CA LYS A 469 -10.37 1.40 -25.97
C LYS A 469 -11.07 1.00 -24.67
N GLN A 470 -11.57 1.98 -23.94
CA GLN A 470 -12.16 1.73 -22.63
C GLN A 470 -13.27 0.68 -22.66
N GLY A 471 -13.26 -0.24 -21.67
CA GLY A 471 -14.23 -1.32 -21.56
C GLY A 471 -14.07 -2.47 -22.56
N THR A 472 -12.96 -2.53 -23.30
CA THR A 472 -12.69 -3.59 -24.28
C THR A 472 -11.64 -4.60 -23.82
N ASP A 473 -11.22 -4.58 -22.57
CA ASP A 473 -10.18 -5.48 -22.06
C ASP A 473 -10.56 -6.96 -22.20
N GLN A 474 -11.83 -7.31 -21.99
CA GLN A 474 -12.32 -8.68 -22.21
C GLN A 474 -12.06 -9.15 -23.65
N VAL A 475 -12.22 -8.27 -24.64
CA VAL A 475 -12.11 -8.61 -26.05
C VAL A 475 -10.69 -9.03 -26.43
N TRP A 476 -9.66 -8.26 -26.02
CA TRP A 476 -8.29 -8.64 -26.33
C TRP A 476 -7.82 -9.87 -25.53
N LEU A 477 -8.27 -10.02 -24.27
CA LEU A 477 -7.97 -11.21 -23.46
C LEU A 477 -8.51 -12.48 -24.12
N MET A 478 -9.78 -12.46 -24.56
CA MET A 478 -10.42 -13.59 -25.24
C MET A 478 -9.76 -13.90 -26.59
N ALA A 479 -9.37 -12.85 -27.34
CA ALA A 479 -8.70 -13.03 -28.63
C ALA A 479 -7.29 -13.62 -28.49
N VAL A 480 -6.51 -13.18 -27.51
CA VAL A 480 -5.20 -13.77 -27.18
C VAL A 480 -5.38 -15.24 -26.76
N THR A 481 -6.36 -15.53 -25.90
CA THR A 481 -6.67 -16.91 -25.46
C THR A 481 -7.05 -17.79 -26.65
N LYS A 482 -7.94 -17.29 -27.52
CA LYS A 482 -8.29 -18.02 -28.77
C LYS A 482 -7.08 -18.29 -29.63
N TYR A 483 -6.27 -17.26 -29.92
CA TYR A 483 -5.08 -17.40 -30.73
C TYR A 483 -4.11 -18.45 -30.16
N MET A 484 -3.88 -18.44 -28.85
CA MET A 484 -3.02 -19.45 -28.20
C MET A 484 -3.59 -20.88 -28.36
N ILE A 485 -4.91 -21.04 -28.21
CA ILE A 485 -5.58 -22.33 -28.42
C ILE A 485 -5.45 -22.77 -29.88
N ASP A 486 -5.71 -21.90 -30.86
CA ASP A 486 -5.61 -22.20 -32.31
C ASP A 486 -4.17 -22.58 -32.73
N GLN A 487 -3.14 -22.03 -32.07
CA GLN A 487 -1.74 -22.37 -32.29
C GLN A 487 -1.28 -23.61 -31.50
N GLY A 488 -2.13 -24.22 -30.67
CA GLY A 488 -1.76 -25.32 -29.77
C GLY A 488 -0.78 -24.93 -28.65
N TRP A 489 -0.81 -23.65 -28.20
CA TRP A 489 0.04 -23.11 -27.12
C TRP A 489 -0.64 -23.15 -25.74
N HIS A 490 -1.84 -23.75 -25.67
CA HIS A 490 -2.52 -23.99 -24.40
C HIS A 490 -1.97 -25.24 -23.69
N ASP A 491 -2.13 -25.33 -22.38
CA ASP A 491 -1.73 -26.51 -21.61
C ASP A 491 -2.85 -27.55 -21.60
N GLU A 492 -2.84 -28.44 -22.64
CA GLU A 492 -3.86 -29.48 -22.81
C GLU A 492 -3.90 -30.45 -21.63
N ALA A 493 -2.75 -30.81 -21.06
CA ALA A 493 -2.68 -31.73 -19.91
C ALA A 493 -3.34 -31.13 -18.67
N PHE A 494 -2.98 -29.89 -18.35
CA PHE A 494 -3.54 -29.16 -17.23
C PHE A 494 -5.07 -29.00 -17.39
N ILE A 495 -5.56 -28.62 -18.56
CA ILE A 495 -6.98 -28.44 -18.86
C ILE A 495 -7.73 -29.73 -18.65
N ARG A 496 -7.28 -30.84 -19.27
CA ARG A 496 -7.93 -32.15 -19.17
C ARG A 496 -8.07 -32.64 -17.72
N GLU A 497 -7.04 -32.40 -16.92
CA GLU A 497 -6.98 -32.89 -15.54
C GLU A 497 -7.75 -31.98 -14.58
N ASN A 498 -7.68 -30.66 -14.77
CA ASN A 498 -8.04 -29.70 -13.75
C ASN A 498 -9.17 -28.73 -14.12
N VAL A 499 -9.66 -28.70 -15.37
CA VAL A 499 -10.62 -27.67 -15.80
C VAL A 499 -11.81 -28.27 -16.54
N LEU A 500 -13.02 -27.78 -16.24
CA LEU A 500 -14.26 -28.16 -16.91
C LEU A 500 -14.68 -27.11 -17.96
N HIS A 501 -15.59 -27.52 -18.85
CA HIS A 501 -16.25 -26.68 -19.87
C HIS A 501 -15.33 -26.18 -21.00
N PHE A 502 -14.22 -26.84 -21.30
CA PHE A 502 -13.31 -26.42 -22.34
C PHE A 502 -13.97 -26.38 -23.74
N SER A 503 -14.73 -27.42 -24.11
CA SER A 503 -15.44 -27.47 -25.39
C SER A 503 -16.45 -26.34 -25.57
N ASP A 504 -17.20 -26.02 -24.51
CA ASP A 504 -18.19 -24.93 -24.57
C ASP A 504 -17.47 -23.57 -24.63
N PHE A 505 -16.35 -23.46 -23.93
CA PHE A 505 -15.53 -22.25 -23.93
C PHE A 505 -14.92 -21.97 -25.35
N THR A 506 -14.44 -23.00 -26.02
CA THR A 506 -13.93 -22.82 -27.42
C THR A 506 -15.00 -22.32 -28.38
N GLN A 507 -16.29 -22.72 -28.18
CA GLN A 507 -17.40 -22.17 -28.96
C GLN A 507 -17.63 -20.67 -28.70
N VAL A 508 -17.56 -20.24 -27.41
CA VAL A 508 -17.66 -18.81 -27.08
C VAL A 508 -16.52 -18.01 -27.70
N LEU A 509 -15.33 -18.61 -27.81
CA LEU A 509 -14.16 -17.96 -28.38
C LEU A 509 -14.24 -17.72 -29.92
N GLU A 510 -15.10 -18.43 -30.65
CA GLU A 510 -15.09 -18.40 -32.15
C GLU A 510 -15.13 -16.98 -32.73
N LYS A 511 -15.89 -16.07 -32.14
CA LYS A 511 -16.01 -14.68 -32.63
C LYS A 511 -14.80 -13.79 -32.30
N TYR A 512 -14.00 -14.15 -31.29
CA TYR A 512 -12.89 -13.31 -30.79
C TYR A 512 -11.62 -13.54 -31.64
N THR A 513 -11.71 -13.26 -32.93
CA THR A 513 -10.55 -13.29 -33.82
C THR A 513 -9.63 -12.10 -33.59
N LEU A 514 -8.37 -12.19 -34.05
CA LEU A 514 -7.43 -11.04 -33.99
C LEU A 514 -7.95 -9.83 -34.79
N ASP A 515 -8.69 -10.05 -35.90
CA ASP A 515 -9.33 -8.99 -36.67
C ASP A 515 -10.42 -8.28 -35.88
N TYR A 516 -11.30 -9.05 -35.27
CA TYR A 516 -12.34 -8.51 -34.37
C TYR A 516 -11.75 -7.74 -33.20
N ALA A 517 -10.71 -8.30 -32.59
CA ALA A 517 -10.04 -7.61 -31.48
C ALA A 517 -9.38 -6.29 -31.88
N GLN A 518 -8.70 -6.25 -33.02
CA GLN A 518 -8.10 -5.02 -33.56
C GLN A 518 -9.17 -3.94 -33.82
N GLU A 519 -10.29 -4.30 -34.42
CA GLU A 519 -11.38 -3.37 -34.70
C GLU A 519 -11.98 -2.80 -33.41
N MET A 520 -12.28 -3.68 -32.45
CA MET A 520 -12.97 -3.31 -31.20
C MET A 520 -12.06 -2.57 -30.24
N THR A 521 -10.81 -3.02 -30.08
CA THR A 521 -9.90 -2.49 -29.06
C THR A 521 -8.96 -1.40 -29.54
N GLY A 522 -8.70 -1.35 -30.86
CA GLY A 522 -7.69 -0.49 -31.47
C GLY A 522 -6.25 -1.01 -31.31
N ILE A 523 -6.04 -2.19 -30.71
CA ILE A 523 -4.72 -2.83 -30.59
C ILE A 523 -4.41 -3.61 -31.89
N SER A 524 -3.20 -3.46 -32.43
CA SER A 524 -2.83 -4.16 -33.65
C SER A 524 -2.72 -5.69 -33.42
N LYS A 525 -2.99 -6.47 -34.47
CA LYS A 525 -2.85 -7.95 -34.45
C LYS A 525 -1.43 -8.36 -34.05
N GLU A 526 -0.44 -7.67 -34.61
CA GLU A 526 0.98 -7.93 -34.33
C GLU A 526 1.29 -7.79 -32.83
N THR A 527 0.74 -6.78 -32.20
CA THR A 527 0.90 -6.60 -30.75
C THR A 527 0.22 -7.73 -29.95
N LEU A 528 -1.01 -8.14 -30.35
CA LEU A 528 -1.71 -9.25 -29.70
C LEU A 528 -0.96 -10.58 -29.87
N ILE A 529 -0.35 -10.81 -31.03
CA ILE A 529 0.50 -11.98 -31.26
C ILE A 529 1.74 -11.94 -30.38
N GLN A 530 2.43 -10.79 -30.28
CA GLN A 530 3.59 -10.64 -29.38
C GLN A 530 3.23 -10.91 -27.93
N VAL A 531 2.05 -10.47 -27.46
CA VAL A 531 1.54 -10.77 -26.12
C VAL A 531 1.39 -12.28 -25.93
N ALA A 532 0.78 -12.99 -26.90
CA ALA A 532 0.61 -14.44 -26.85
C ALA A 532 1.97 -15.18 -26.83
N GLU A 533 2.93 -14.73 -27.63
CA GLU A 533 4.29 -15.29 -27.66
C GLU A 533 5.00 -15.11 -26.32
N MET A 534 4.91 -13.93 -25.70
CA MET A 534 5.52 -13.69 -24.40
C MET A 534 4.90 -14.55 -23.31
N ILE A 535 3.57 -14.83 -23.35
CA ILE A 535 2.91 -15.73 -22.41
C ILE A 535 3.40 -17.17 -22.62
N ARG A 536 3.52 -17.63 -23.87
CA ARG A 536 4.04 -18.96 -24.22
C ARG A 536 5.46 -19.19 -23.70
N ASP A 537 6.32 -18.18 -23.83
CA ASP A 537 7.76 -18.29 -23.56
C ASP A 537 8.12 -18.06 -22.10
N ALA A 538 7.15 -17.58 -21.28
CA ALA A 538 7.37 -17.23 -19.88
C ALA A 538 7.35 -18.45 -18.95
N ASP A 539 8.32 -18.52 -18.02
CA ASP A 539 8.24 -19.43 -16.88
C ASP A 539 7.34 -18.83 -15.79
N GLY A 540 6.03 -19.05 -15.96
CA GLY A 540 4.99 -18.52 -15.08
C GLY A 540 4.53 -17.11 -15.48
N THR A 541 3.21 -16.94 -15.53
CA THR A 541 2.55 -15.66 -15.80
C THR A 541 1.65 -15.26 -14.65
N CYS A 542 1.88 -14.07 -14.10
CA CYS A 542 0.97 -13.40 -13.18
C CYS A 542 0.19 -12.31 -13.89
N VAL A 543 -1.11 -12.24 -13.67
CA VAL A 543 -1.94 -11.11 -14.10
C VAL A 543 -2.39 -10.31 -12.89
N LEU A 544 -2.00 -9.03 -12.88
CA LEU A 544 -2.41 -8.05 -11.87
C LEU A 544 -3.43 -7.10 -12.49
N TRP A 545 -4.58 -6.89 -11.85
CA TRP A 545 -5.55 -5.91 -12.35
C TRP A 545 -6.16 -5.05 -11.25
N GLY A 546 -6.63 -3.89 -11.65
CA GLY A 546 -7.21 -2.90 -10.75
C GLY A 546 -8.62 -2.49 -11.13
N MET A 547 -9.02 -1.34 -10.60
CA MET A 547 -10.34 -0.76 -10.83
C MET A 547 -10.57 -0.33 -12.28
N GLY A 548 -9.52 -0.20 -13.11
CA GLY A 548 -9.66 0.00 -14.56
C GLY A 548 -10.38 -1.16 -15.25
N VAL A 549 -10.29 -2.37 -14.68
CA VAL A 549 -11.08 -3.54 -15.10
C VAL A 549 -12.42 -3.60 -14.41
N THR A 550 -12.45 -3.47 -13.07
CA THR A 550 -13.64 -3.81 -12.28
C THR A 550 -14.71 -2.75 -12.29
N GLN A 551 -14.37 -1.47 -12.47
CA GLN A 551 -15.33 -0.36 -12.50
C GLN A 551 -15.87 -0.09 -13.92
N ASN A 552 -16.30 -1.18 -14.60
CA ASN A 552 -16.95 -1.18 -15.91
C ASN A 552 -18.21 -2.06 -15.86
N THR A 553 -19.12 -1.89 -16.81
CA THR A 553 -20.37 -2.68 -16.91
C THR A 553 -20.11 -4.19 -17.05
N GLY A 554 -19.00 -4.61 -17.61
CA GLY A 554 -18.57 -6.00 -17.75
C GLY A 554 -17.35 -6.36 -16.89
N GLY A 555 -17.13 -5.69 -15.76
CA GLY A 555 -15.94 -5.88 -14.91
C GLY A 555 -15.77 -7.31 -14.37
N SER A 556 -16.86 -7.95 -13.95
CA SER A 556 -16.89 -9.34 -13.50
C SER A 556 -16.55 -10.33 -14.62
N TYR A 557 -17.05 -10.09 -15.82
CA TYR A 557 -16.76 -10.93 -17.00
C TYR A 557 -15.34 -10.75 -17.51
N THR A 558 -14.81 -9.53 -17.45
CA THR A 558 -13.39 -9.26 -17.76
C THR A 558 -12.48 -9.95 -16.75
N SER A 559 -12.82 -9.93 -15.46
CA SER A 559 -12.07 -10.65 -14.41
C SER A 559 -12.11 -12.17 -14.61
N ALA A 560 -13.24 -12.72 -15.05
CA ALA A 560 -13.34 -14.12 -15.42
C ALA A 560 -12.53 -14.45 -16.68
N ALA A 561 -12.46 -13.54 -17.67
CA ALA A 561 -11.63 -13.71 -18.87
C ALA A 561 -10.11 -13.74 -18.56
N ILE A 562 -9.67 -12.94 -17.58
CA ILE A 562 -8.29 -13.02 -17.06
C ILE A 562 -8.03 -14.43 -16.49
N SER A 563 -8.94 -14.94 -15.67
CA SER A 563 -8.81 -16.29 -15.10
C SER A 563 -8.86 -17.37 -16.18
N ASN A 564 -9.74 -17.23 -17.19
CA ASN A 564 -9.81 -18.17 -18.34
C ASN A 564 -8.47 -18.24 -19.09
N LEU A 565 -7.81 -17.10 -19.36
CA LEU A 565 -6.48 -17.06 -19.98
C LEU A 565 -5.46 -17.84 -19.15
N LEU A 566 -5.43 -17.62 -17.83
CA LEU A 566 -4.53 -18.30 -16.91
C LEU A 566 -4.82 -19.81 -16.81
N LEU A 567 -6.10 -20.22 -16.83
CA LEU A 567 -6.51 -21.62 -16.86
C LEU A 567 -6.11 -22.29 -18.19
N ALA A 568 -6.31 -21.61 -19.32
CA ALA A 568 -5.95 -22.13 -20.63
C ALA A 568 -4.44 -22.38 -20.79
N THR A 569 -3.62 -21.60 -20.07
CA THR A 569 -2.15 -21.64 -20.16
C THR A 569 -1.49 -22.34 -18.97
N GLY A 570 -2.27 -23.00 -18.08
CA GLY A 570 -1.74 -23.72 -16.91
C GLY A 570 -1.07 -22.82 -15.85
N ASN A 571 -1.39 -21.52 -15.82
CA ASN A 571 -0.77 -20.54 -14.93
C ASN A 571 -1.50 -20.39 -13.59
N TYR A 572 -1.61 -21.52 -12.86
CA TYR A 572 -2.09 -21.59 -11.47
C TYR A 572 -1.30 -22.65 -10.68
N ARG A 573 -1.48 -22.72 -9.38
CA ARG A 573 -0.98 -23.76 -8.47
C ARG A 573 0.53 -23.76 -8.24
N ARG A 574 1.24 -22.71 -8.60
CA ARG A 574 2.68 -22.57 -8.37
C ARG A 574 3.06 -21.11 -8.08
N PRO A 575 4.11 -20.84 -7.29
CA PRO A 575 4.62 -19.49 -7.08
C PRO A 575 5.01 -18.84 -8.43
N GLY A 576 4.72 -17.55 -8.60
CA GLY A 576 5.01 -16.84 -9.85
C GLY A 576 3.98 -17.05 -10.95
N ALA A 577 2.83 -17.67 -10.66
CA ALA A 577 1.73 -17.83 -11.60
C ALA A 577 0.39 -17.53 -10.91
N GLY A 578 -0.58 -16.98 -11.65
CA GLY A 578 -1.95 -16.81 -11.17
C GLY A 578 -2.53 -15.42 -11.25
N ALA A 579 -3.69 -15.29 -10.65
CA ALA A 579 -4.54 -14.12 -10.63
C ALA A 579 -4.29 -13.27 -9.36
N TYR A 580 -4.05 -11.96 -9.52
CA TYR A 580 -3.75 -11.02 -8.44
C TYR A 580 -4.63 -9.76 -8.54
N PRO A 581 -5.88 -9.80 -8.07
CA PRO A 581 -6.74 -8.61 -8.03
C PRO A 581 -6.25 -7.62 -6.96
N LEU A 582 -5.72 -6.48 -7.37
CA LEU A 582 -5.12 -5.48 -6.47
C LEU A 582 -6.19 -4.79 -5.62
N ARG A 583 -6.40 -5.27 -4.39
CA ARG A 583 -7.36 -4.70 -3.44
C ARG A 583 -6.97 -3.27 -3.06
N GLY A 584 -7.94 -2.36 -3.02
CA GLY A 584 -7.71 -0.94 -2.80
C GLY A 584 -7.22 -0.61 -1.41
N HIS A 585 -8.08 -0.74 -0.44
CA HIS A 585 -7.80 -0.53 0.97
C HIS A 585 -7.13 -1.74 1.61
N ASN A 586 -6.41 -1.53 2.72
CA ASN A 586 -5.78 -2.64 3.43
C ASN A 586 -6.84 -3.67 3.87
N ASN A 587 -7.85 -3.28 4.64
CA ASN A 587 -8.82 -4.23 5.17
C ASN A 587 -10.06 -4.46 4.29
N VAL A 588 -10.04 -4.13 2.98
CA VAL A 588 -11.20 -4.42 2.13
C VAL A 588 -11.40 -5.92 1.93
N GLN A 589 -10.32 -6.70 1.95
CA GLN A 589 -10.40 -8.15 1.96
C GLN A 589 -11.08 -8.63 3.24
N GLY A 590 -10.62 -8.14 4.41
CA GLY A 590 -11.17 -8.52 5.70
C GLY A 590 -12.64 -8.12 5.90
N ALA A 591 -13.06 -6.96 5.41
CA ALA A 591 -14.48 -6.60 5.43
C ALA A 591 -15.36 -7.64 4.72
N CYS A 592 -14.92 -8.12 3.55
CA CYS A 592 -15.61 -9.23 2.86
C CYS A 592 -15.51 -10.55 3.64
N ASP A 593 -14.32 -10.87 4.16
CA ASP A 593 -14.08 -12.10 4.92
C ASP A 593 -14.98 -12.22 6.15
N MET A 594 -15.26 -11.09 6.80
CA MET A 594 -16.11 -11.02 8.00
C MET A 594 -17.61 -10.99 7.70
N GLY A 595 -18.01 -11.07 6.43
CA GLY A 595 -19.42 -11.22 6.03
C GLY A 595 -20.22 -9.90 6.04
N THR A 596 -19.59 -8.75 5.94
CA THR A 596 -20.29 -7.48 5.68
C THR A 596 -20.70 -7.37 4.20
N LEU A 597 -21.44 -8.37 3.74
CA LEU A 597 -21.96 -8.52 2.38
C LEU A 597 -23.40 -9.04 2.47
N PRO A 598 -24.33 -8.58 1.59
CA PRO A 598 -25.73 -8.91 1.71
C PRO A 598 -26.07 -10.40 1.47
N ASN A 599 -25.20 -11.11 0.77
CA ASN A 599 -25.40 -12.51 0.35
C ASN A 599 -24.49 -13.51 1.06
N LEU A 600 -23.54 -13.04 1.90
CA LEU A 600 -22.53 -13.89 2.52
C LEU A 600 -22.43 -13.66 4.03
N LEU A 601 -22.22 -14.75 4.74
CA LEU A 601 -21.82 -14.81 6.14
C LEU A 601 -20.29 -14.85 6.26
N PRO A 602 -19.71 -14.67 7.46
CA PRO A 602 -18.27 -14.79 7.68
C PRO A 602 -17.63 -16.03 7.03
N GLY A 603 -16.47 -15.85 6.38
CA GLY A 603 -15.79 -16.94 5.66
C GLY A 603 -16.44 -17.33 4.34
N TYR A 604 -17.11 -16.38 3.67
CA TYR A 604 -17.76 -16.57 2.35
C TYR A 604 -18.87 -17.62 2.31
N GLN A 605 -19.48 -17.95 3.45
CA GLN A 605 -20.60 -18.88 3.57
C GLN A 605 -21.88 -18.20 3.08
N LYS A 606 -22.64 -18.85 2.18
CA LYS A 606 -23.83 -18.22 1.57
C LYS A 606 -25.02 -18.20 2.54
N VAL A 607 -25.76 -17.09 2.59
CA VAL A 607 -27.00 -16.99 3.36
C VAL A 607 -28.08 -17.93 2.83
N THR A 608 -28.00 -18.40 1.58
CA THR A 608 -28.91 -19.38 0.96
C THR A 608 -28.57 -20.83 1.30
N ASP A 609 -27.43 -21.09 1.94
CA ASP A 609 -26.98 -22.41 2.38
C ASP A 609 -27.58 -22.70 3.77
N ASP A 610 -28.44 -23.68 3.87
CA ASP A 610 -29.16 -24.01 5.11
C ASP A 610 -28.23 -24.50 6.22
N GLU A 611 -27.19 -25.26 5.90
CA GLU A 611 -26.20 -25.76 6.88
C GLU A 611 -25.35 -24.61 7.43
N ALA A 612 -24.84 -23.76 6.55
CA ALA A 612 -24.09 -22.57 6.93
C ALA A 612 -24.95 -21.65 7.82
N ARG A 613 -26.18 -21.34 7.38
CA ARG A 613 -27.10 -20.48 8.12
C ARG A 613 -27.45 -21.06 9.51
N ALA A 614 -27.81 -22.33 9.62
CA ALA A 614 -28.13 -22.95 10.90
C ALA A 614 -27.02 -22.86 11.95
N LYS A 615 -25.77 -22.89 11.54
CA LYS A 615 -24.60 -22.70 12.41
C LYS A 615 -24.58 -21.29 13.03
N PHE A 616 -24.80 -20.25 12.22
CA PHE A 616 -24.86 -18.86 12.69
C PHE A 616 -26.14 -18.57 13.47
N GLU A 617 -27.29 -19.13 13.10
CA GLU A 617 -28.55 -19.02 13.85
C GLU A 617 -28.38 -19.57 15.27
N LYS A 618 -27.70 -20.71 15.40
CA LYS A 618 -27.38 -21.29 16.71
C LYS A 618 -26.50 -20.38 17.54
N ALA A 619 -25.48 -19.78 16.92
CA ALA A 619 -24.53 -18.88 17.60
C ALA A 619 -25.17 -17.54 17.99
N TYR A 620 -25.99 -16.97 17.13
CA TYR A 620 -26.63 -15.67 17.34
C TYR A 620 -27.96 -15.78 18.14
N GLY A 621 -28.53 -16.97 18.24
CA GLY A 621 -29.76 -17.22 18.98
C GLY A 621 -31.05 -16.74 18.27
N VAL A 622 -30.96 -16.37 17.00
CA VAL A 622 -32.09 -15.86 16.19
C VAL A 622 -32.07 -16.46 14.77
N PRO A 623 -33.23 -16.53 14.08
CA PRO A 623 -33.27 -16.90 12.67
C PRO A 623 -32.58 -15.88 11.80
N ILE A 624 -31.88 -16.31 10.73
CA ILE A 624 -31.24 -15.46 9.72
C ILE A 624 -32.02 -15.57 8.42
N GLN A 625 -32.29 -14.44 7.74
CA GLN A 625 -32.99 -14.46 6.44
C GLN A 625 -32.24 -15.32 5.42
N SER A 626 -32.96 -16.20 4.72
CA SER A 626 -32.41 -17.11 3.72
C SER A 626 -32.19 -16.47 2.34
N GLN A 627 -32.64 -15.25 2.14
CA GLN A 627 -32.47 -14.50 0.90
C GLN A 627 -31.36 -13.42 1.08
N PRO A 628 -30.58 -13.12 0.04
CA PRO A 628 -29.68 -11.98 0.05
C PRO A 628 -30.41 -10.69 0.39
N GLY A 629 -29.75 -9.83 1.17
CA GLY A 629 -30.20 -8.47 1.43
C GLY A 629 -29.89 -7.53 0.27
N ARG A 630 -30.15 -6.25 0.49
CA ARG A 630 -29.85 -5.16 -0.44
C ARG A 630 -28.38 -4.75 -0.33
N ASN A 631 -27.72 -4.50 -1.47
CA ASN A 631 -26.42 -3.89 -1.53
C ASN A 631 -26.52 -2.35 -1.41
N ASN A 632 -25.37 -1.64 -1.36
CA ASN A 632 -25.31 -0.18 -1.19
C ASN A 632 -26.26 0.56 -2.14
N MET A 633 -26.20 0.26 -3.45
CA MET A 633 -27.05 0.91 -4.45
C MET A 633 -28.55 0.63 -4.22
N GLN A 634 -28.88 -0.62 -3.91
CA GLN A 634 -30.25 -1.03 -3.63
C GLN A 634 -30.78 -0.45 -2.31
N MET A 635 -29.90 -0.18 -1.34
CA MET A 635 -30.29 0.54 -0.11
C MET A 635 -30.65 2.00 -0.41
N LEU A 636 -29.92 2.69 -1.30
CA LEU A 636 -30.29 4.03 -1.75
C LEU A 636 -31.65 4.04 -2.45
N ASP A 637 -31.89 3.08 -3.35
CA ASP A 637 -33.21 2.91 -3.99
C ASP A 637 -34.31 2.69 -2.95
N ALA A 638 -34.06 1.85 -1.94
CA ALA A 638 -35.01 1.55 -0.88
C ALA A 638 -35.33 2.75 0.04
N ILE A 639 -34.38 3.67 0.23
CA ILE A 639 -34.63 4.96 0.92
C ILE A 639 -35.57 5.81 0.08
N MET A 640 -35.30 5.98 -1.22
CA MET A 640 -36.16 6.74 -2.14
C MET A 640 -37.58 6.19 -2.20
N GLU A 641 -37.73 4.87 -2.15
CA GLU A 641 -39.02 4.18 -2.11
C GLU A 641 -39.70 4.26 -0.74
N GLY A 642 -39.05 4.83 0.28
CA GLY A 642 -39.55 4.90 1.65
C GLY A 642 -39.66 3.56 2.38
N LYS A 643 -38.97 2.53 1.87
CA LYS A 643 -38.88 1.20 2.47
C LYS A 643 -37.82 1.09 3.56
N MET A 644 -36.70 1.83 3.38
CA MET A 644 -35.64 1.97 4.37
C MET A 644 -35.76 3.35 5.01
N LYS A 645 -35.76 3.42 6.32
CA LYS A 645 -36.04 4.62 7.12
C LYS A 645 -34.83 5.11 7.88
N ALA A 646 -33.92 4.19 8.21
CA ALA A 646 -32.69 4.54 8.94
C ALA A 646 -31.48 3.81 8.40
N MET A 647 -30.31 4.38 8.70
CA MET A 647 -29.02 3.79 8.34
C MET A 647 -28.03 3.94 9.48
N TYR A 648 -27.17 2.94 9.66
CA TYR A 648 -25.99 2.97 10.51
C TYR A 648 -24.74 2.77 9.66
N LEU A 649 -23.87 3.79 9.62
CA LEU A 649 -22.67 3.82 8.79
C LEU A 649 -21.41 3.94 9.65
N VAL A 650 -20.40 3.11 9.38
CA VAL A 650 -19.13 3.08 10.11
C VAL A 650 -17.95 3.28 9.15
N GLY A 651 -17.22 4.38 9.34
CA GLY A 651 -15.93 4.64 8.71
C GLY A 651 -15.93 4.78 7.17
N GLU A 652 -17.06 5.17 6.59
CA GLU A 652 -17.25 5.35 5.15
C GLU A 652 -17.76 6.77 4.84
N ASP A 653 -17.43 7.32 3.68
CA ASP A 653 -17.92 8.62 3.19
C ASP A 653 -18.75 8.46 1.92
N MET A 654 -19.91 7.82 2.05
CA MET A 654 -20.80 7.42 0.97
C MET A 654 -21.17 8.58 0.03
N ALA A 655 -21.48 9.76 0.57
CA ALA A 655 -21.81 10.96 -0.22
C ALA A 655 -20.63 11.48 -1.08
N LEU A 656 -19.40 11.06 -0.78
CA LEU A 656 -18.21 11.40 -1.54
C LEU A 656 -17.82 10.30 -2.53
N VAL A 657 -17.95 9.02 -2.12
CA VAL A 657 -17.41 7.88 -2.88
C VAL A 657 -18.41 7.26 -3.85
N ASP A 658 -19.71 7.35 -3.59
CA ASP A 658 -20.71 6.75 -4.46
C ASP A 658 -20.90 7.53 -5.77
N CYS A 659 -21.35 6.84 -6.81
CA CYS A 659 -21.64 7.48 -8.10
C CYS A 659 -22.84 8.40 -8.02
N ASN A 660 -22.93 9.39 -8.92
CA ASN A 660 -24.00 10.37 -8.97
C ASN A 660 -24.21 11.08 -7.62
N ALA A 661 -23.15 11.76 -7.14
CA ALA A 661 -23.11 12.36 -5.80
C ALA A 661 -24.30 13.30 -5.51
N ASN A 662 -24.86 14.00 -6.53
CA ASN A 662 -26.06 14.82 -6.36
C ASN A 662 -27.28 14.00 -5.96
N HIS A 663 -27.44 12.80 -6.52
CA HIS A 663 -28.52 11.87 -6.17
C HIS A 663 -28.33 11.31 -4.76
N VAL A 664 -27.09 10.96 -4.40
CA VAL A 664 -26.78 10.45 -3.05
C VAL A 664 -27.11 11.49 -1.98
N ASP A 665 -26.78 12.78 -2.22
CA ASP A 665 -27.15 13.89 -1.33
C ASP A 665 -28.66 13.97 -1.12
N GLU A 666 -29.43 13.87 -2.21
CA GLU A 666 -30.90 13.87 -2.17
C GLU A 666 -31.44 12.69 -1.35
N VAL A 667 -30.93 11.49 -1.60
CA VAL A 667 -31.35 10.25 -0.93
C VAL A 667 -31.08 10.29 0.57
N LEU A 668 -29.83 10.63 0.98
CA LEU A 668 -29.46 10.65 2.38
C LEU A 668 -30.27 11.68 3.20
N SER A 669 -30.71 12.75 2.56
CA SER A 669 -31.57 13.76 3.21
C SER A 669 -33.00 13.27 3.51
N GLN A 670 -33.41 12.11 2.98
CA GLN A 670 -34.74 11.52 3.18
C GLN A 670 -34.80 10.49 4.30
N LEU A 671 -33.65 10.16 4.93
CA LEU A 671 -33.62 9.25 6.09
C LEU A 671 -34.35 9.89 7.28
N ASP A 672 -35.18 9.10 7.96
CA ASP A 672 -35.85 9.49 9.21
C ASP A 672 -34.86 9.53 10.38
N PHE A 673 -33.77 8.71 10.32
CA PHE A 673 -32.69 8.70 11.30
C PHE A 673 -31.39 8.13 10.73
N PHE A 674 -30.30 8.85 10.90
CA PHE A 674 -29.00 8.46 10.37
C PHE A 674 -27.87 8.54 11.41
N VAL A 675 -27.16 7.45 11.63
CA VAL A 675 -26.00 7.36 12.53
C VAL A 675 -24.71 7.22 11.71
N VAL A 676 -23.75 8.09 11.97
CA VAL A 676 -22.39 8.01 11.40
C VAL A 676 -21.37 7.84 12.50
N GLN A 677 -20.55 6.81 12.42
CA GLN A 677 -19.43 6.54 13.32
C GLN A 677 -18.13 6.78 12.54
N ASP A 678 -17.42 7.86 12.85
CA ASP A 678 -16.23 8.28 12.10
C ASP A 678 -15.28 9.10 13.00
N CYS A 679 -14.06 9.31 12.54
CA CYS A 679 -13.07 10.15 13.22
C CYS A 679 -13.08 11.63 12.74
N PHE A 680 -13.80 11.94 11.65
CA PHE A 680 -13.93 13.29 11.07
C PHE A 680 -15.36 13.60 10.64
N LEU A 681 -15.68 14.90 10.55
CA LEU A 681 -16.92 15.37 9.90
C LEU A 681 -16.78 15.20 8.38
N SER A 682 -17.09 13.99 7.89
CA SER A 682 -17.10 13.66 6.46
C SER A 682 -18.23 14.38 5.71
N ARG A 683 -18.28 14.27 4.38
CA ARG A 683 -19.42 14.78 3.59
C ARG A 683 -20.70 14.04 3.99
N THR A 684 -20.65 12.73 4.17
CA THR A 684 -21.77 11.91 4.63
C THR A 684 -22.27 12.30 6.01
N ALA A 685 -21.35 12.64 6.92
CA ALA A 685 -21.71 13.06 8.28
C ALA A 685 -22.58 14.32 8.33
N GLN A 686 -22.63 15.12 7.26
CA GLN A 686 -23.53 16.31 7.18
C GLN A 686 -25.00 15.93 7.19
N TYR A 687 -25.37 14.71 6.82
CA TYR A 687 -26.75 14.20 6.81
C TYR A 687 -27.11 13.45 8.09
N ALA A 688 -26.15 13.19 8.96
CA ALA A 688 -26.36 12.39 10.18
C ALA A 688 -27.17 13.14 11.25
N ASP A 689 -27.93 12.39 12.02
CA ASP A 689 -28.57 12.87 13.27
C ASP A 689 -27.64 12.70 14.47
N VAL A 690 -26.85 11.61 14.47
CA VAL A 690 -25.86 11.34 15.52
C VAL A 690 -24.53 10.99 14.88
N ILE A 691 -23.45 11.60 15.40
CA ILE A 691 -22.08 11.27 15.00
C ILE A 691 -21.31 10.78 16.23
N LEU A 692 -20.69 9.60 16.10
CA LEU A 692 -19.93 8.97 17.18
C LEU A 692 -18.42 9.04 16.87
N PRO A 693 -17.59 9.53 17.83
CA PRO A 693 -16.15 9.69 17.63
C PRO A 693 -15.42 8.35 17.71
N ALA A 694 -14.99 7.84 16.54
CA ALA A 694 -14.26 6.58 16.41
C ALA A 694 -12.74 6.76 16.53
N ALA A 695 -12.08 5.77 17.12
CA ALA A 695 -10.63 5.68 17.20
C ALA A 695 -10.04 5.10 15.91
N PRO A 696 -9.07 5.78 15.25
CA PRO A 696 -8.38 5.22 14.09
C PRO A 696 -7.35 4.15 14.47
N SER A 697 -6.82 3.43 13.47
CA SER A 697 -6.02 2.20 13.64
C SER A 697 -4.80 2.29 14.58
N LEU A 698 -4.17 3.48 14.76
CA LEU A 698 -3.06 3.62 15.72
C LEU A 698 -3.53 3.80 17.17
N GLU A 699 -4.82 4.03 17.39
CA GLU A 699 -5.44 4.26 18.70
C GLU A 699 -6.21 3.03 19.22
N LYS A 700 -6.20 1.91 18.51
CA LYS A 700 -6.90 0.67 18.86
C LYS A 700 -6.13 -0.59 18.45
N GLU A 701 -6.56 -1.72 18.97
CA GLU A 701 -6.10 -3.06 18.57
C GLU A 701 -7.12 -3.77 17.68
N GLY A 702 -6.69 -4.82 17.01
CA GLY A 702 -7.50 -5.66 16.15
C GLY A 702 -6.68 -6.31 15.04
N THR A 703 -7.34 -6.76 13.97
CA THR A 703 -6.68 -7.37 12.82
C THR A 703 -7.12 -6.75 11.50
N PHE A 704 -6.21 -6.76 10.50
CA PHE A 704 -6.50 -6.46 9.10
C PHE A 704 -6.15 -7.64 8.21
N THR A 705 -6.90 -7.82 7.13
CA THR A 705 -6.57 -8.78 6.06
C THR A 705 -6.18 -8.02 4.79
N ASN A 706 -4.94 -8.20 4.32
CA ASN A 706 -4.41 -7.53 3.14
C ASN A 706 -4.81 -8.21 1.81
N THR A 707 -4.34 -7.68 0.66
CA THR A 707 -4.69 -8.20 -0.67
C THR A 707 -4.29 -9.68 -0.89
N GLU A 708 -3.16 -10.12 -0.27
CA GLU A 708 -2.70 -11.51 -0.37
C GLU A 708 -3.39 -12.46 0.64
N ARG A 709 -4.58 -12.08 1.15
CA ARG A 709 -5.36 -12.88 2.13
C ARG A 709 -4.68 -13.06 3.48
N ARG A 710 -3.68 -12.23 3.78
CA ARG A 710 -2.89 -12.31 5.01
C ARG A 710 -3.53 -11.49 6.12
N VAL A 711 -3.93 -12.17 7.19
CA VAL A 711 -4.38 -11.59 8.44
C VAL A 711 -3.15 -11.14 9.25
N GLN A 712 -3.17 -9.89 9.70
CA GLN A 712 -2.07 -9.27 10.45
C GLN A 712 -2.63 -8.49 11.64
N ARG A 713 -1.93 -8.53 12.79
CA ARG A 713 -2.37 -7.86 14.00
C ARG A 713 -1.95 -6.39 14.03
N LEU A 714 -2.87 -5.52 14.51
CA LEU A 714 -2.62 -4.14 14.86
C LEU A 714 -2.45 -4.03 16.37
N TYR A 715 -1.48 -3.21 16.80
CA TYR A 715 -1.26 -2.88 18.21
C TYR A 715 -1.48 -1.38 18.43
N GLN A 716 -2.07 -1.04 19.55
CA GLN A 716 -2.30 0.35 19.93
C GLN A 716 -0.99 1.09 20.20
N ALA A 717 -0.64 2.03 19.33
CA ALA A 717 0.56 2.86 19.44
C ALA A 717 0.34 4.11 20.29
N LEU A 718 -0.86 4.70 20.23
CA LEU A 718 -1.24 5.95 20.86
C LEU A 718 -2.48 5.77 21.76
N PRO A 719 -2.62 6.49 22.85
CA PRO A 719 -3.90 6.55 23.55
C PRO A 719 -4.95 7.20 22.65
N THR A 720 -6.22 6.91 22.88
CA THR A 720 -7.34 7.55 22.16
C THR A 720 -7.35 9.07 22.39
N LEU A 721 -7.84 9.82 21.40
CA LEU A 721 -7.95 11.28 21.48
C LEU A 721 -9.31 11.70 22.04
N GLY A 722 -9.30 12.49 23.13
CA GLY A 722 -10.53 12.94 23.79
C GLY A 722 -11.34 11.77 24.35
N GLU A 723 -12.62 11.71 24.03
CA GLU A 723 -13.54 10.64 24.44
C GLU A 723 -13.77 9.59 23.34
N SER A 724 -12.93 9.57 22.27
CA SER A 724 -13.05 8.57 21.19
C SER A 724 -12.89 7.14 21.72
N LYS A 725 -13.63 6.20 21.16
CA LYS A 725 -13.58 4.77 21.50
C LYS A 725 -13.25 3.92 20.26
N ALA A 726 -12.74 2.72 20.48
CA ALA A 726 -12.63 1.73 19.41
C ALA A 726 -14.03 1.39 18.87
N ASP A 727 -14.13 1.11 17.58
CA ASP A 727 -15.44 0.86 16.94
C ASP A 727 -16.15 -0.35 17.53
N TRP A 728 -15.41 -1.40 17.93
CA TRP A 728 -15.99 -2.57 18.59
C TRP A 728 -16.62 -2.25 19.95
N GLU A 729 -16.02 -1.33 20.73
CA GLU A 729 -16.58 -0.89 22.01
C GLU A 729 -17.90 -0.15 21.79
N ILE A 730 -17.94 0.75 20.78
CA ILE A 730 -19.13 1.53 20.44
C ILE A 730 -20.26 0.59 19.99
N LEU A 731 -19.95 -0.35 19.05
CA LEU A 731 -20.94 -1.32 18.56
C LEU A 731 -21.49 -2.21 19.68
N GLN A 732 -20.64 -2.66 20.60
CA GLN A 732 -21.07 -3.43 21.77
C GLN A 732 -22.01 -2.63 22.68
N GLU A 733 -21.70 -1.36 22.93
CA GLU A 733 -22.52 -0.47 23.77
C GLU A 733 -23.90 -0.19 23.13
N VAL A 734 -23.97 0.02 21.82
CA VAL A 734 -25.23 0.14 21.06
C VAL A 734 -26.02 -1.16 21.15
N ALA A 735 -25.39 -2.31 20.91
CA ALA A 735 -26.03 -3.61 20.95
C ALA A 735 -26.62 -3.95 22.32
N ARG A 736 -25.89 -3.63 23.39
CA ARG A 736 -26.38 -3.83 24.78
C ARG A 736 -27.63 -2.98 25.07
N ARG A 737 -27.68 -1.74 24.60
CA ARG A 737 -28.87 -0.88 24.78
C ARG A 737 -30.05 -1.37 23.94
N LEU A 738 -29.81 -2.09 22.86
CA LEU A 738 -30.84 -2.80 22.07
C LEU A 738 -31.22 -4.16 22.68
N GLY A 739 -30.64 -4.56 23.81
CA GLY A 739 -30.96 -5.79 24.54
C GLY A 739 -30.07 -6.99 24.22
N ALA A 740 -28.97 -6.82 23.49
CA ALA A 740 -28.03 -7.90 23.24
C ALA A 740 -27.17 -8.24 24.47
N ASP A 741 -26.88 -9.52 24.67
CA ASP A 741 -25.99 -10.02 25.71
C ASP A 741 -24.54 -10.15 25.19
N TRP A 742 -23.95 -9.01 24.77
CA TRP A 742 -22.58 -8.95 24.30
C TRP A 742 -21.63 -8.56 25.43
N HIS A 743 -20.58 -9.36 25.65
CA HIS A 743 -19.61 -9.18 26.75
C HIS A 743 -18.18 -9.46 26.28
N TYR A 744 -17.71 -8.73 25.25
CA TYR A 744 -16.33 -8.80 24.80
C TYR A 744 -15.47 -7.88 25.67
N ASN A 745 -14.31 -8.37 26.09
CA ASN A 745 -13.33 -7.61 26.88
C ASN A 745 -12.12 -7.15 26.03
N HIS A 746 -11.89 -7.88 24.94
CA HIS A 746 -10.76 -7.62 24.04
C HIS A 746 -11.13 -8.04 22.60
N PRO A 747 -10.55 -7.43 21.56
CA PRO A 747 -10.82 -7.82 20.17
C PRO A 747 -10.57 -9.32 19.88
N SER A 748 -9.65 -9.99 20.61
CA SER A 748 -9.45 -11.44 20.48
C SER A 748 -10.71 -12.24 20.77
N ASP A 749 -11.53 -11.84 21.75
CA ASP A 749 -12.78 -12.56 22.08
C ASP A 749 -13.73 -12.58 20.87
N ILE A 750 -13.76 -11.46 20.12
CA ILE A 750 -14.57 -11.31 18.92
C ILE A 750 -14.00 -12.15 17.77
N PHE A 751 -12.67 -12.13 17.62
CA PHE A 751 -11.98 -12.91 16.59
C PHE A 751 -12.16 -14.41 16.81
N ASP A 752 -12.03 -14.90 18.05
CA ASP A 752 -12.20 -16.31 18.41
C ASP A 752 -13.64 -16.79 18.17
N GLU A 753 -14.65 -15.94 18.48
CA GLU A 753 -16.05 -16.24 18.12
C GLU A 753 -16.21 -16.39 16.59
N MET A 754 -15.70 -15.44 15.82
CA MET A 754 -15.77 -15.49 14.36
C MET A 754 -15.04 -16.72 13.79
N ALA A 755 -13.82 -17.01 14.28
CA ALA A 755 -13.02 -18.16 13.84
C ALA A 755 -13.72 -19.49 14.12
N SER A 756 -14.44 -19.59 15.23
CA SER A 756 -15.24 -20.79 15.57
C SER A 756 -16.38 -21.07 14.58
N LEU A 757 -16.86 -20.02 13.88
CA LEU A 757 -17.95 -20.09 12.92
C LEU A 757 -17.48 -20.19 11.46
N SER A 758 -16.21 -19.92 11.20
CA SER A 758 -15.65 -19.90 9.85
C SER A 758 -14.57 -20.98 9.67
N PRO A 759 -14.78 -21.98 8.81
CA PRO A 759 -13.76 -23.01 8.53
C PRO A 759 -12.43 -22.43 8.04
N LEU A 760 -12.46 -21.36 7.25
CA LEU A 760 -11.25 -20.71 6.70
C LEU A 760 -10.34 -20.12 7.79
N PHE A 761 -10.86 -19.77 8.96
CA PHE A 761 -10.14 -19.11 10.06
C PHE A 761 -9.99 -20.01 11.30
N SER A 762 -10.42 -21.28 11.24
CA SER A 762 -10.53 -22.14 12.43
C SER A 762 -9.21 -22.39 13.17
N GLN A 763 -8.06 -22.17 12.55
CA GLN A 763 -6.73 -22.26 13.19
C GLN A 763 -6.07 -20.89 13.40
N ALA A 764 -6.71 -19.80 12.97
CA ALA A 764 -6.23 -18.46 13.21
C ALA A 764 -6.63 -17.97 14.61
N ASN A 765 -5.72 -17.37 15.34
CA ASN A 765 -5.97 -16.75 16.64
C ASN A 765 -4.88 -15.69 16.92
N TYR A 766 -5.04 -14.93 17.99
CA TYR A 766 -4.11 -13.87 18.32
C TYR A 766 -2.70 -14.36 18.71
N ASP A 767 -2.53 -15.60 19.17
CA ASP A 767 -1.21 -16.17 19.47
C ASP A 767 -0.42 -16.42 18.18
N VAL A 768 -1.07 -16.95 17.14
CA VAL A 768 -0.47 -17.11 15.80
C VAL A 768 -0.09 -15.76 15.18
N LEU A 769 -0.85 -14.71 15.50
CA LEU A 769 -0.66 -13.36 14.96
C LEU A 769 0.26 -12.47 15.81
N GLU A 770 0.88 -13.02 16.89
CA GLU A 770 1.72 -12.24 17.79
C GLU A 770 2.95 -11.67 17.09
N GLY A 771 3.31 -10.45 17.42
CA GLY A 771 4.47 -9.75 16.86
C GLY A 771 4.38 -9.49 15.37
N TRP A 772 5.12 -10.22 14.55
CA TRP A 772 5.04 -10.25 13.07
C TRP A 772 4.41 -11.54 12.56
N GLY A 773 3.81 -12.33 13.44
CA GLY A 773 3.00 -13.48 13.05
C GLY A 773 1.86 -13.07 12.13
N SER A 774 1.46 -13.97 11.25
CA SER A 774 0.43 -13.71 10.26
C SER A 774 -0.18 -15.02 9.78
N PHE A 775 -1.36 -14.95 9.18
CA PHE A 775 -2.10 -16.11 8.72
C PHE A 775 -2.73 -15.82 7.36
N CYS A 776 -2.42 -16.61 6.34
CA CYS A 776 -3.07 -16.55 5.01
C CYS A 776 -4.21 -17.57 4.96
N TRP A 777 -5.44 -17.10 4.92
CA TRP A 777 -6.57 -18.01 4.76
C TRP A 777 -6.64 -18.56 3.32
N GLY A 778 -7.20 -19.74 3.13
CA GLY A 778 -7.35 -20.36 1.80
C GLY A 778 -7.77 -21.81 1.81
N SER A 779 -7.66 -22.50 2.93
CA SER A 779 -8.05 -23.90 3.09
C SER A 779 -9.24 -24.03 4.03
N HIS A 780 -10.20 -24.88 3.69
CA HIS A 780 -11.38 -25.18 4.54
C HIS A 780 -11.06 -25.98 5.81
N ASP A 781 -9.84 -26.50 5.95
CA ASP A 781 -9.34 -27.08 7.21
C ASP A 781 -8.67 -26.03 8.11
N GLY A 782 -8.70 -24.75 7.71
CA GLY A 782 -8.20 -23.61 8.46
C GLY A 782 -6.68 -23.47 8.51
N LYS A 783 -5.91 -24.20 7.69
CA LYS A 783 -4.45 -24.08 7.65
C LYS A 783 -4.00 -22.79 7.01
N ASP A 784 -2.84 -22.31 7.45
CA ASP A 784 -2.12 -21.22 6.77
C ASP A 784 -1.80 -21.63 5.32
N THR A 785 -2.32 -20.87 4.35
CA THR A 785 -2.30 -21.21 2.92
C THR A 785 -1.78 -20.03 2.09
N PRO A 786 -0.48 -19.76 2.09
CA PRO A 786 0.10 -18.67 1.29
C PRO A 786 -0.13 -18.82 -0.21
N LEU A 787 -0.08 -20.04 -0.73
CA LEU A 787 -0.35 -20.39 -2.12
C LEU A 787 -1.69 -21.12 -2.23
N LEU A 788 -2.61 -20.61 -3.06
CA LEU A 788 -3.90 -21.25 -3.29
C LEU A 788 -3.82 -22.40 -4.29
N TYR A 789 -4.75 -23.32 -4.17
CA TYR A 789 -5.04 -24.37 -5.15
C TYR A 789 -3.98 -25.50 -5.25
N GLU A 790 -3.00 -25.61 -4.36
CA GLU A 790 -2.02 -26.72 -4.40
C GLU A 790 -2.68 -28.08 -4.41
N ASP A 791 -3.76 -28.28 -3.62
CA ASP A 791 -4.55 -29.51 -3.50
C ASP A 791 -5.79 -29.55 -4.42
N GLY A 792 -5.90 -28.65 -5.39
CA GLY A 792 -7.03 -28.51 -6.29
C GLY A 792 -7.80 -27.21 -6.10
N PHE A 793 -8.68 -26.90 -7.06
CA PHE A 793 -9.50 -25.70 -7.04
C PHE A 793 -10.62 -25.77 -6.01
N ASN A 794 -11.15 -24.61 -5.61
CA ASN A 794 -12.10 -24.52 -4.49
C ASN A 794 -13.56 -24.85 -4.91
N PHE A 795 -13.73 -26.05 -5.48
CA PHE A 795 -15.04 -26.66 -5.80
C PHE A 795 -15.08 -28.07 -5.26
N PRO A 796 -16.28 -28.67 -5.07
CA PRO A 796 -16.40 -30.03 -4.52
C PRO A 796 -15.63 -31.09 -5.30
N ASP A 797 -15.52 -30.95 -6.63
CA ASP A 797 -14.79 -31.84 -7.54
C ASP A 797 -13.30 -31.44 -7.70
N LYS A 798 -12.82 -30.42 -6.98
CA LYS A 798 -11.47 -29.89 -7.04
C LYS A 798 -11.04 -29.35 -8.41
N LYS A 799 -11.96 -29.14 -9.36
CA LYS A 799 -11.70 -28.67 -10.71
C LYS A 799 -12.15 -27.23 -10.92
N ALA A 800 -11.35 -26.43 -11.61
CA ALA A 800 -11.73 -25.12 -12.11
C ALA A 800 -12.77 -25.22 -13.25
N ARG A 801 -13.35 -24.09 -13.62
CA ARG A 801 -14.34 -23.99 -14.69
C ARG A 801 -14.02 -22.84 -15.61
N PHE A 802 -14.07 -23.05 -16.92
CA PHE A 802 -14.08 -21.92 -17.84
C PHE A 802 -15.42 -21.18 -17.72
N ALA A 803 -15.34 -19.86 -17.55
CA ALA A 803 -16.52 -19.01 -17.58
C ALA A 803 -16.94 -18.71 -19.04
N LEU A 804 -18.22 -18.89 -19.33
CA LEU A 804 -18.80 -18.84 -20.68
C LEU A 804 -19.49 -17.48 -20.93
N ASN A 805 -18.80 -16.39 -20.63
CA ASN A 805 -19.37 -15.04 -20.65
C ASN A 805 -19.00 -14.29 -21.93
N ASP A 806 -19.98 -13.64 -22.53
CA ASP A 806 -19.81 -12.73 -23.65
C ASP A 806 -19.40 -11.32 -23.18
N TRP A 807 -18.74 -10.55 -24.07
CA TRP A 807 -18.36 -9.18 -23.80
C TRP A 807 -19.61 -8.28 -23.63
N VAL A 808 -19.56 -7.45 -22.58
CA VAL A 808 -20.59 -6.44 -22.28
C VAL A 808 -20.14 -5.11 -22.88
N GLN A 809 -20.99 -4.53 -23.73
CA GLN A 809 -20.68 -3.24 -24.35
C GLN A 809 -20.63 -2.11 -23.30
N PRO A 810 -19.73 -1.14 -23.48
CA PRO A 810 -19.68 0.07 -22.66
C PRO A 810 -20.95 0.90 -22.79
N VAL A 811 -21.16 1.79 -21.78
CA VAL A 811 -22.28 2.75 -21.77
C VAL A 811 -22.19 3.69 -22.99
N GLU A 812 -23.31 3.88 -23.68
CA GLU A 812 -23.43 4.87 -24.75
C GLU A 812 -23.82 6.24 -24.17
N PHE A 813 -23.25 7.30 -24.73
CA PHE A 813 -23.54 8.68 -24.39
C PHE A 813 -23.94 9.48 -25.64
N GLU A 814 -24.71 10.53 -25.45
CA GLU A 814 -24.99 11.49 -26.51
C GLU A 814 -23.71 12.10 -27.08
N ALA A 815 -23.70 12.39 -28.39
CA ALA A 815 -22.52 12.86 -29.11
C ALA A 815 -21.89 14.17 -28.56
N GLN A 816 -22.67 14.98 -27.83
CA GLN A 816 -22.15 16.20 -27.18
C GLN A 816 -21.16 15.91 -26.03
N TYR A 817 -21.20 14.71 -25.44
CA TYR A 817 -20.27 14.27 -24.41
C TYR A 817 -19.13 13.48 -25.09
N ASP A 818 -18.19 14.21 -25.66
CA ASP A 818 -17.18 13.66 -26.57
C ASP A 818 -15.83 13.32 -25.91
N CYS A 819 -15.63 13.72 -24.67
CA CYS A 819 -14.43 13.40 -23.91
C CYS A 819 -14.70 12.32 -22.87
N LEU A 820 -13.83 11.32 -22.82
CA LEU A 820 -13.90 10.21 -21.89
C LEU A 820 -13.11 10.51 -20.62
N ILE A 821 -13.72 10.33 -19.45
CA ILE A 821 -13.02 10.45 -18.17
C ILE A 821 -12.53 9.08 -17.71
N ASN A 822 -11.23 9.01 -17.39
CA ASN A 822 -10.65 8.00 -16.52
C ASN A 822 -10.31 8.64 -15.17
N ASN A 823 -10.81 8.09 -14.09
CA ASN A 823 -10.40 8.50 -12.76
C ASN A 823 -9.37 7.53 -12.16
N GLY A 824 -8.52 7.98 -11.25
CA GLY A 824 -7.51 7.11 -10.68
C GLY A 824 -6.81 7.67 -9.46
N ARG A 825 -5.94 6.86 -8.91
CA ARG A 825 -5.17 7.18 -7.71
C ARG A 825 -4.00 8.07 -8.01
N MET A 826 -3.56 8.76 -6.96
CA MET A 826 -2.29 9.46 -6.90
C MET A 826 -1.35 8.81 -5.88
N LEU A 827 -0.05 9.02 -6.04
CA LEU A 827 0.92 8.48 -5.10
C LEU A 827 0.77 9.11 -3.71
N GLU A 828 0.58 10.42 -3.66
CA GLU A 828 0.56 11.21 -2.44
C GLU A 828 -0.72 11.00 -1.63
N HIS A 829 -1.86 11.07 -2.30
CA HIS A 829 -3.17 10.91 -1.67
C HIS A 829 -3.66 9.47 -1.67
N PHE A 830 -4.48 9.14 -0.68
CA PHE A 830 -5.09 7.82 -0.57
C PHE A 830 -6.59 7.92 -0.88
N HIS A 831 -7.02 7.30 -1.97
CA HIS A 831 -8.41 7.35 -2.46
C HIS A 831 -8.95 8.78 -2.52
N GLU A 832 -10.09 9.06 -1.89
CA GLU A 832 -10.75 10.36 -1.84
C GLU A 832 -9.97 11.42 -1.05
N GLY A 833 -8.96 11.01 -0.30
CA GLY A 833 -8.07 11.92 0.42
C GLY A 833 -8.49 12.25 1.84
N ASN A 834 -9.59 11.70 2.37
CA ASN A 834 -10.16 12.05 3.69
C ASN A 834 -9.13 12.06 4.83
N LEU A 835 -8.19 11.12 4.85
CA LEU A 835 -7.09 11.08 5.82
C LEU A 835 -5.86 11.88 5.37
N THR A 836 -5.46 11.72 4.11
CA THR A 836 -4.21 12.30 3.60
C THR A 836 -4.29 13.81 3.37
N ASN A 837 -5.48 14.36 3.15
CA ASN A 837 -5.71 15.82 3.11
C ASN A 837 -5.48 16.50 4.46
N LYS A 838 -5.43 15.75 5.57
CA LYS A 838 -5.09 16.27 6.91
C LYS A 838 -3.58 16.34 7.14
N SER A 839 -2.75 15.84 6.22
CA SER A 839 -1.29 15.98 6.26
C SER A 839 -0.83 17.19 5.45
N LYS A 840 -0.35 18.22 6.14
CA LYS A 840 0.16 19.46 5.52
C LYS A 840 1.31 19.17 4.54
N GLY A 841 2.16 18.19 4.85
CA GLY A 841 3.27 17.79 4.01
C GLY A 841 2.80 17.13 2.70
N ILE A 842 1.79 16.27 2.76
CA ILE A 842 1.18 15.66 1.57
C ILE A 842 0.45 16.72 0.73
N GLN A 843 -0.35 17.56 1.37
CA GLN A 843 -1.07 18.66 0.72
C GLN A 843 -0.11 19.61 -0.04
N SER A 844 1.07 19.91 0.52
CA SER A 844 2.02 20.78 -0.15
C SER A 844 2.57 20.22 -1.47
N LYS A 845 2.53 18.90 -1.64
CA LYS A 845 2.98 18.21 -2.88
C LYS A 845 1.89 18.19 -3.95
N VAL A 846 0.64 18.02 -3.58
CA VAL A 846 -0.53 17.99 -4.48
C VAL A 846 -1.66 18.76 -3.81
N PRO A 847 -1.65 20.10 -3.91
CA PRO A 847 -2.59 20.96 -3.17
C PRO A 847 -3.99 20.99 -3.79
N GLU A 848 -4.13 20.62 -5.06
CA GLU A 848 -5.39 20.74 -5.81
C GLU A 848 -5.60 19.49 -6.67
N ILE A 849 -6.85 19.15 -6.92
CA ILE A 849 -7.19 18.20 -7.99
C ILE A 849 -7.13 18.92 -9.33
N PHE A 850 -6.91 18.16 -10.40
CA PHE A 850 -6.72 18.68 -11.74
C PHE A 850 -7.29 17.72 -12.78
N VAL A 851 -7.33 18.13 -14.03
CA VAL A 851 -7.62 17.25 -15.15
C VAL A 851 -6.42 17.17 -16.08
N GLU A 852 -5.91 15.94 -16.33
CA GLU A 852 -4.92 15.70 -17.39
C GLU A 852 -5.61 15.78 -18.74
N VAL A 853 -5.02 16.54 -19.66
CA VAL A 853 -5.51 16.79 -21.02
C VAL A 853 -4.40 16.46 -22.00
N SER A 854 -4.72 15.75 -23.08
CA SER A 854 -3.73 15.43 -24.12
C SER A 854 -3.24 16.68 -24.86
N PRO A 855 -2.00 16.70 -25.39
CA PRO A 855 -1.54 17.79 -26.23
C PRO A 855 -2.39 18.02 -27.47
N GLU A 856 -2.98 16.95 -28.05
CA GLU A 856 -3.85 17.00 -29.21
C GLU A 856 -5.14 17.76 -28.89
N LEU A 857 -5.86 17.35 -27.85
CA LEU A 857 -7.10 18.00 -27.41
C LEU A 857 -6.83 19.43 -26.92
N ALA A 858 -5.71 19.65 -26.24
CA ALA A 858 -5.30 20.97 -25.76
C ALA A 858 -5.11 21.95 -26.94
N LYS A 859 -4.44 21.49 -28.00
CA LYS A 859 -4.27 22.29 -29.24
C LYS A 859 -5.59 22.55 -29.96
N GLU A 860 -6.43 21.51 -30.14
CA GLU A 860 -7.73 21.61 -30.79
C GLU A 860 -8.64 22.64 -30.12
N ARG A 861 -8.70 22.66 -28.77
CA ARG A 861 -9.63 23.48 -27.99
C ARG A 861 -9.01 24.74 -27.37
N GLY A 862 -7.76 25.02 -27.68
CA GLY A 862 -7.07 26.22 -27.18
C GLY A 862 -6.83 26.18 -25.65
N ILE A 863 -6.60 24.99 -25.07
CA ILE A 863 -6.33 24.78 -23.64
C ILE A 863 -4.82 24.91 -23.39
N ALA A 864 -4.41 25.83 -22.55
CA ALA A 864 -3.03 25.90 -22.07
C ALA A 864 -2.92 25.21 -20.70
N ASP A 865 -1.70 24.86 -20.30
CA ASP A 865 -1.44 24.37 -18.96
C ASP A 865 -1.94 25.37 -17.90
N GLY A 866 -2.69 24.88 -16.90
CA GLY A 866 -3.33 25.69 -15.88
C GLY A 866 -4.64 26.38 -16.34
N ALA A 867 -5.15 26.14 -17.55
CA ALA A 867 -6.46 26.64 -17.98
C ALA A 867 -7.57 26.15 -17.03
N LEU A 868 -8.55 27.01 -16.73
CA LEU A 868 -9.71 26.62 -15.96
C LEU A 868 -10.78 26.04 -16.88
N LEU A 869 -11.10 24.77 -16.69
CA LEU A 869 -12.10 24.03 -17.43
C LEU A 869 -13.35 23.78 -16.58
N ARG A 870 -14.50 23.67 -17.23
CA ARG A 870 -15.72 23.09 -16.68
C ARG A 870 -16.01 21.81 -17.44
N LEU A 871 -16.01 20.70 -16.73
CA LEU A 871 -16.42 19.39 -17.23
C LEU A 871 -17.89 19.21 -16.92
N VAL A 872 -18.69 18.82 -17.90
CA VAL A 872 -20.13 18.64 -17.77
C VAL A 872 -20.51 17.25 -18.25
N SER A 873 -21.12 16.46 -17.41
CA SER A 873 -21.74 15.16 -17.74
C SER A 873 -23.27 15.27 -17.69
N PRO A 874 -24.05 14.24 -18.04
CA PRO A 874 -25.50 14.22 -17.81
C PRO A 874 -25.92 14.36 -16.34
N TYR A 875 -25.00 14.08 -15.39
CA TYR A 875 -25.28 13.98 -13.96
C TYR A 875 -24.86 15.22 -13.16
N GLY A 876 -23.96 16.02 -13.71
CA GLY A 876 -23.46 17.21 -13.04
C GLY A 876 -22.27 17.88 -13.72
N ALA A 877 -21.62 18.76 -12.99
CA ALA A 877 -20.48 19.52 -13.50
C ALA A 877 -19.42 19.77 -12.44
N LEU A 878 -18.15 19.84 -12.88
CA LEU A 878 -17.00 20.10 -12.03
C LEU A 878 -16.05 21.10 -12.69
N LYS A 879 -15.48 22.03 -11.91
CA LYS A 879 -14.47 23.00 -12.40
C LYS A 879 -13.09 22.58 -11.93
N LEU A 880 -12.13 22.47 -12.85
CA LEU A 880 -10.77 22.00 -12.58
C LEU A 880 -9.75 22.76 -13.44
N ASN A 881 -8.52 22.86 -12.93
CA ASN A 881 -7.39 23.35 -13.70
C ASN A 881 -6.80 22.23 -14.57
N ALA A 882 -6.47 22.56 -15.81
CA ALA A 882 -5.88 21.61 -16.75
C ALA A 882 -4.38 21.40 -16.49
N LEU A 883 -3.94 20.14 -16.60
CA LEU A 883 -2.54 19.73 -16.73
C LEU A 883 -2.36 19.12 -18.12
N VAL A 884 -1.65 19.81 -19.01
CA VAL A 884 -1.38 19.29 -20.36
C VAL A 884 -0.23 18.29 -20.30
N THR A 885 -0.50 17.04 -20.71
CA THR A 885 0.47 15.94 -20.61
C THR A 885 0.24 14.84 -21.65
N ASP A 886 1.31 14.18 -22.10
CA ASP A 886 1.30 13.04 -23.01
C ASP A 886 0.96 11.68 -22.34
N ARG A 887 0.58 11.70 -21.07
CA ARG A 887 0.10 10.52 -20.35
C ARG A 887 -1.27 10.05 -20.83
N VAL A 888 -2.12 10.97 -21.25
CA VAL A 888 -3.41 10.74 -21.88
C VAL A 888 -3.34 11.06 -23.36
N GLN A 889 -4.27 10.53 -24.17
CA GLN A 889 -4.25 10.65 -25.63
C GLN A 889 -5.64 11.02 -26.18
N GLY A 890 -5.67 11.77 -27.30
CA GLY A 890 -6.92 12.13 -27.97
C GLY A 890 -7.91 12.80 -27.01
N ASN A 891 -9.15 12.34 -26.99
CA ASN A 891 -10.22 12.86 -26.13
C ASN A 891 -10.31 12.18 -24.76
N GLU A 892 -9.29 11.44 -24.35
CA GLU A 892 -9.21 10.86 -23.02
C GLU A 892 -8.71 11.90 -22.01
N LEU A 893 -9.39 11.97 -20.87
CA LEU A 893 -9.05 12.80 -19.73
C LEU A 893 -8.76 11.92 -18.52
N PHE A 894 -7.81 12.32 -17.68
CA PHE A 894 -7.60 11.67 -16.39
C PHE A 894 -7.86 12.66 -15.25
N LEU A 895 -8.61 12.20 -14.25
CA LEU A 895 -8.88 12.95 -13.02
C LEU A 895 -8.39 12.15 -11.82
N PRO A 896 -7.60 12.77 -10.92
CA PRO A 896 -7.35 12.18 -9.59
C PRO A 896 -8.67 11.97 -8.85
N MET A 897 -8.80 10.83 -8.17
CA MET A 897 -10.02 10.52 -7.42
C MET A 897 -10.07 11.19 -6.03
N ASN A 898 -8.93 11.75 -5.55
CA ASN A 898 -8.93 12.51 -4.31
C ASN A 898 -9.70 13.81 -4.44
N SER A 899 -10.39 14.21 -3.39
CA SER A 899 -11.08 15.48 -3.27
C SER A 899 -10.40 16.36 -2.23
N VAL A 900 -10.19 17.63 -2.52
CA VAL A 900 -9.61 18.60 -1.56
C VAL A 900 -10.68 19.39 -0.83
N SER A 901 -11.90 19.36 -1.32
CA SER A 901 -13.08 19.98 -0.71
C SER A 901 -14.31 19.12 -0.95
N LYS A 902 -15.34 19.35 -0.15
CA LYS A 902 -16.64 18.67 -0.28
C LYS A 902 -17.30 18.88 -1.67
N ASP A 903 -16.93 19.95 -2.38
CA ASP A 903 -17.52 20.34 -3.66
C ASP A 903 -16.65 19.98 -4.87
N SER A 904 -15.55 19.27 -4.66
CA SER A 904 -14.59 18.90 -5.71
C SER A 904 -14.55 17.40 -6.03
N ALA A 905 -15.57 16.65 -5.61
CA ALA A 905 -15.64 15.20 -5.85
C ALA A 905 -15.88 14.88 -7.33
N ILE A 906 -15.10 13.98 -7.88
CA ILE A 906 -15.27 13.50 -9.25
C ILE A 906 -16.66 12.85 -9.46
N ASN A 907 -17.25 12.29 -8.42
CA ASN A 907 -18.52 11.58 -8.50
C ASN A 907 -19.74 12.47 -8.74
N PHE A 908 -19.58 13.78 -8.77
CA PHE A 908 -20.57 14.69 -9.39
C PHE A 908 -20.73 14.47 -10.91
N LEU A 909 -19.73 13.84 -11.55
CA LEU A 909 -19.75 13.60 -13.00
C LEU A 909 -20.16 12.16 -13.35
N THR A 910 -20.04 11.20 -12.42
CA THR A 910 -20.27 9.77 -12.67
C THR A 910 -21.77 9.42 -12.64
N GLY A 911 -22.16 8.37 -13.35
CA GLY A 911 -23.55 7.94 -13.50
C GLY A 911 -23.86 6.59 -12.83
N PRO A 912 -25.13 6.15 -12.83
CA PRO A 912 -25.62 4.98 -12.14
C PRO A 912 -25.34 3.64 -12.84
N ALA A 913 -24.74 3.66 -14.04
CA ALA A 913 -24.40 2.41 -14.73
C ALA A 913 -23.47 1.56 -13.87
N ALA A 914 -23.66 0.25 -13.86
CA ALA A 914 -22.93 -0.66 -12.97
C ALA A 914 -22.62 -2.00 -13.64
N ASP A 915 -21.68 -2.73 -13.05
CA ASP A 915 -21.37 -4.13 -13.42
C ASP A 915 -22.61 -5.04 -13.34
N VAL A 916 -22.77 -5.85 -14.36
CA VAL A 916 -23.97 -6.68 -14.58
C VAL A 916 -24.25 -7.72 -13.47
N ASN A 917 -23.24 -8.10 -12.68
CA ASN A 917 -23.39 -9.12 -11.65
C ASN A 917 -23.28 -8.57 -10.23
N THR A 918 -22.47 -7.54 -10.03
CA THR A 918 -22.09 -7.09 -8.70
C THR A 918 -22.64 -5.73 -8.31
N SER A 919 -23.29 -5.03 -9.22
CA SER A 919 -23.74 -3.63 -9.06
C SER A 919 -22.61 -2.65 -8.71
N THR A 920 -21.36 -3.00 -9.02
CA THR A 920 -20.22 -2.09 -8.86
C THR A 920 -20.36 -0.95 -9.89
N PRO A 921 -20.37 0.33 -9.48
CA PRO A 921 -20.55 1.45 -10.42
C PRO A 921 -19.47 1.49 -11.51
N ALA A 922 -19.89 1.78 -12.73
CA ALA A 922 -19.02 1.86 -13.89
C ALA A 922 -18.29 3.21 -13.99
N TYR A 923 -17.58 3.63 -12.93
CA TYR A 923 -16.90 4.93 -12.85
C TYR A 923 -15.97 5.22 -14.03
N LYS A 924 -15.44 4.18 -14.67
CA LYS A 924 -14.53 4.31 -15.82
C LYS A 924 -15.25 4.62 -17.13
N GLN A 925 -16.56 4.50 -17.17
CA GLN A 925 -17.38 4.72 -18.37
C GLN A 925 -18.14 6.04 -18.32
N THR A 926 -17.49 7.10 -17.90
CA THR A 926 -18.10 8.44 -17.84
C THR A 926 -17.61 9.31 -18.99
N LYS A 927 -18.53 9.97 -19.70
CA LYS A 927 -18.20 10.96 -20.72
C LYS A 927 -18.66 12.36 -20.33
N VAL A 928 -17.90 13.36 -20.77
CA VAL A 928 -18.16 14.78 -20.48
C VAL A 928 -18.00 15.62 -21.73
N ARG A 929 -18.63 16.80 -21.70
CA ARG A 929 -18.33 17.95 -22.56
C ARG A 929 -17.35 18.85 -21.81
N VAL A 930 -16.32 19.35 -22.49
CA VAL A 930 -15.31 20.25 -21.93
C VAL A 930 -15.61 21.68 -22.35
N GLU A 931 -15.80 22.57 -21.38
CA GLU A 931 -15.98 24.01 -21.56
C GLU A 931 -14.75 24.77 -21.05
N VAL A 932 -14.12 25.60 -21.86
CA VAL A 932 -12.97 26.42 -21.47
C VAL A 932 -13.47 27.72 -20.84
N LEU A 933 -13.38 27.83 -19.51
CA LEU A 933 -13.78 29.04 -18.79
C LEU A 933 -12.68 30.11 -18.81
N LYS A 934 -11.44 29.70 -18.72
CA LYS A 934 -10.27 30.57 -18.78
C LYS A 934 -9.14 29.81 -19.49
N ALA A 935 -8.70 30.30 -20.62
CA ALA A 935 -7.75 29.59 -21.49
C ALA A 935 -6.32 29.44 -20.91
N LYS A 936 -5.94 30.27 -19.93
CA LYS A 936 -4.61 30.24 -19.27
C LYS A 936 -4.77 30.43 -17.76
N GLY A 937 -3.91 29.79 -16.98
CA GLY A 937 -3.87 29.90 -15.53
C GLY A 937 -2.54 29.47 -14.95
N LYS A 938 -2.51 29.29 -13.62
CA LYS A 938 -1.37 28.70 -12.92
C LYS A 938 -1.46 27.18 -13.01
N SER A 939 -0.35 26.48 -13.30
CA SER A 939 -0.32 25.02 -13.28
C SER A 939 -0.82 24.49 -11.93
N PRO A 940 -1.70 23.47 -11.91
CA PRO A 940 -2.26 22.93 -10.67
C PRO A 940 -1.24 22.23 -9.80
N LEU A 941 -0.14 21.77 -10.40
CA LEU A 941 0.95 21.15 -9.66
C LEU A 941 2.06 22.19 -9.39
N PRO A 942 2.74 22.10 -8.25
CA PRO A 942 3.96 22.86 -8.03
C PRO A 942 4.92 22.64 -9.21
N ARG A 943 5.62 23.70 -9.67
CA ARG A 943 6.63 23.60 -10.75
C ARG A 943 7.71 22.56 -10.45
N THR A 944 7.80 22.19 -9.23
CA THR A 944 8.73 21.31 -8.55
C THR A 944 8.28 19.84 -8.50
N ASN A 945 7.24 19.41 -9.24
CA ASN A 945 6.90 17.99 -9.31
C ASN A 945 7.26 17.40 -10.69
N PRO A 946 8.54 17.07 -10.95
CA PRO A 946 9.01 16.57 -12.25
C PRO A 946 8.43 15.18 -12.61
N ARG A 947 7.78 14.48 -11.67
CA ARG A 947 7.08 13.23 -11.92
C ARG A 947 6.03 13.32 -13.02
N TYR A 948 5.42 14.50 -13.17
CA TYR A 948 4.41 14.78 -14.20
C TYR A 948 5.01 15.42 -15.45
N LYS A 949 6.31 15.73 -15.44
CA LYS A 949 7.09 16.09 -16.62
C LYS A 949 7.76 14.82 -17.13
N LYS A 950 8.01 14.74 -18.44
CA LYS A 950 8.77 13.67 -19.07
C LYS A 950 10.01 13.37 -18.19
N ARG A 951 10.10 12.19 -17.63
CA ARG A 951 11.37 11.70 -17.08
C ARG A 951 12.35 11.72 -18.24
N HIS A 952 13.37 12.56 -18.20
CA HIS A 952 14.51 12.29 -19.01
C HIS A 952 15.01 10.90 -18.58
N PRO A 953 15.18 9.93 -19.50
CA PRO A 953 15.99 8.78 -19.18
C PRO A 953 17.29 9.40 -18.64
N GLN A 954 17.59 9.18 -17.38
CA GLN A 954 18.93 9.43 -16.90
C GLN A 954 19.78 8.52 -17.78
N ASN A 955 20.48 9.09 -18.73
CA ASN A 955 21.51 8.39 -19.48
C ASN A 955 22.36 7.74 -18.39
N GLY A 956 22.30 6.40 -18.32
CA GLY A 956 22.80 5.61 -17.24
C GLY A 956 24.08 6.20 -16.66
N VAL A 957 23.94 6.88 -15.54
CA VAL A 957 25.05 6.89 -14.60
C VAL A 957 25.08 5.46 -14.14
N GLU A 958 25.86 4.61 -14.84
CA GLU A 958 26.28 3.36 -14.28
C GLU A 958 26.74 3.70 -12.87
N VAL A 959 25.96 3.28 -11.88
CA VAL A 959 26.46 3.27 -10.51
C VAL A 959 27.64 2.33 -10.59
N GLN A 960 28.84 2.92 -10.68
CA GLN A 960 30.06 2.11 -10.66
C GLN A 960 30.03 1.39 -9.34
N ARG A 961 29.69 0.11 -9.35
CA ARG A 961 29.63 -0.77 -8.19
C ARG A 961 31.01 -0.94 -7.50
N LYS A 962 32.06 -0.38 -8.09
CA LYS A 962 33.39 -0.30 -7.50
C LYS A 962 33.64 1.16 -7.10
N TRP A 963 33.29 1.49 -5.89
CA TRP A 963 33.58 2.75 -5.27
C TRP A 963 35.08 2.84 -4.95
N ASN A 964 35.89 3.31 -5.90
CA ASN A 964 37.29 3.64 -5.61
C ASN A 964 37.31 4.97 -4.85
N ARG A 965 37.15 4.91 -3.53
CA ARG A 965 37.44 6.09 -2.70
C ARG A 965 38.93 6.32 -2.64
N PRO A 966 39.44 7.50 -2.94
CA PRO A 966 40.86 7.85 -2.67
C PRO A 966 41.15 7.61 -1.17
N GLY A 967 42.19 6.82 -0.87
CA GLY A 967 42.59 6.53 0.50
C GLY A 967 42.02 5.31 1.19
N TYR A 968 41.11 4.53 0.54
CA TYR A 968 40.66 3.25 1.06
C TYR A 968 41.66 2.12 0.73
N VAL A 969 41.88 1.22 1.66
CA VAL A 969 42.71 0.02 1.43
C VAL A 969 42.04 -0.85 0.35
N HIS A 970 42.69 -0.99 -0.81
CA HIS A 970 42.31 -1.97 -1.79
C HIS A 970 42.61 -3.38 -1.23
N LEU A 971 41.60 -4.02 -0.63
CA LEU A 971 41.67 -5.44 -0.43
C LEU A 971 41.49 -6.08 -1.81
N THR A 972 42.60 -6.57 -2.38
CA THR A 972 42.53 -7.39 -3.58
C THR A 972 41.78 -8.65 -3.22
N THR A 973 40.48 -8.68 -3.51
CA THR A 973 39.74 -9.94 -3.61
C THR A 973 40.24 -10.62 -4.87
N THR A 974 41.07 -11.62 -4.70
CA THR A 974 41.36 -12.58 -5.76
C THR A 974 40.10 -13.39 -5.99
N ASN A 975 39.19 -12.86 -6.75
CA ASN A 975 38.18 -13.58 -7.50
C ASN A 975 37.82 -12.69 -8.68
N GLU A 976 38.54 -12.90 -9.77
CA GLU A 976 38.11 -12.47 -11.08
C GLU A 976 36.73 -13.08 -11.31
N ARG A 977 35.73 -12.22 -11.50
CA ARG A 977 34.44 -12.62 -12.03
C ARG A 977 34.60 -12.74 -13.53
N GLU A 978 34.71 -13.98 -14.08
CA GLU A 978 34.29 -14.32 -15.44
C GLU A 978 32.77 -14.33 -15.56
#